data_1f39d17ba7239cabfd1d8a950552b8b5
#
_entry.id   1f39d17ba7239cabfd1d8a950552b8b5
#
_cell.length_a   1.000
_cell.length_b   1.000
_cell.length_c   1.000
_cell.angle_alpha   90.00
_cell.angle_beta   90.00
_cell.angle_gamma   90.00
#
_symmetry.space_group_name_H-M   'P 1'
#
loop_
_entity.id
_entity.type
_entity.pdbx_description
1 polymer ?
#
loop_
_entity_poly.entity_id
_entity_poly.type
_entity_poly.pdbx_seq_one_letter_code
_entity_poly.pdbx_strand_id
1 'polypeptide(L)'
;MFLKFEKGGKNRQYEYVSLVEAYRTENNKIKHRVIERFGRKDLLLKEDPEAIVKLQAKYGGTREEKDRKAADIRVKKAIEDLQQASDTLTDYPVLKYGHYPIQALWKNVLELDRKFDYQNKIRRFKFDLNKTVCLLSASKIMEPSSILRLFDEQDKYLGAPIFGVPLDSIYDSLSVASEQKDSLMKWTNKGISREVPDDRASLVFYDVTNTYFESAMTDAERGYEQADFAQNLLDMASQARALGTLSEECFDDSGNVIPEALPAEFIDAVLNEKIQYLKMRGPSKEHRFDLPLVSVALVIDRYGFPMDFEVFSGNTSEFKGMEKVIKKFQDKYAIKETIVVADRGLNSGANLKMLNHKELGFLMSQKVTGLGEKLTKRMLDQSLYDWFDEQNTQLGRYQVVNNWQKNSSAGAIDCTLVFTFSEKRKKRDEKILEIWKDIVLAKKAQGVKVKSKRSGWSCLAKTKDDLREGSVIVGVDEKVYEKKKALCGYAAIIYKGAPEFKNTVTEEGEIIREEIPGSAKPLSPQTIAGCYHQLNQIEQCFRIMKTNLGLRPMYVWNSEHVKGHITVCILALMLIRLIQFRLKNAGAPMSVYQICRSLRDAEVVIWKDSKGELLAHPTRKGVEELRKGRERMDVQKLIELARDLKKEPKPIDLIMQVCGLSPLKGTYSRKELQRALGTKFADDQTMVGPLVWESLL
;
A
#
# COMPACT_ATOMS: atom_id res chain seq x y z
N MET A 1 -20.24 10.52 -48.73
CA MET A 1 -19.60 9.81 -49.85
C MET A 1 -18.08 9.92 -49.71
N PHE A 2 -17.31 8.91 -50.09
CA PHE A 2 -15.84 8.88 -50.06
C PHE A 2 -15.30 7.89 -51.08
N LEU A 3 -14.09 8.08 -51.55
CA LEU A 3 -13.43 7.13 -52.43
C LEU A 3 -12.98 5.90 -51.67
N LYS A 4 -13.30 4.70 -52.20
CA LYS A 4 -12.88 3.41 -51.66
C LYS A 4 -11.96 2.74 -52.66
N PHE A 5 -10.80 2.26 -52.16
CA PHE A 5 -9.84 1.52 -52.93
C PHE A 5 -9.94 0.04 -52.49
N GLU A 6 -10.29 -0.88 -53.40
CA GLU A 6 -10.46 -2.29 -53.07
C GLU A 6 -9.58 -3.15 -53.98
N LYS A 7 -8.83 -4.09 -53.37
CA LYS A 7 -8.09 -5.08 -54.13
C LYS A 7 -9.03 -6.16 -54.70
N GLY A 8 -8.99 -6.38 -56.00
CA GLY A 8 -9.82 -7.33 -56.72
C GLY A 8 -9.07 -8.02 -57.88
N GLY A 9 -9.77 -8.89 -58.63
CA GLY A 9 -9.23 -9.70 -59.71
C GLY A 9 -8.70 -11.07 -59.21
N LYS A 10 -8.33 -11.97 -60.17
CA LYS A 10 -7.70 -13.24 -59.85
C LYS A 10 -6.40 -12.93 -59.02
N ASN A 11 -6.31 -13.48 -57.85
CA ASN A 11 -5.22 -13.23 -56.89
C ASN A 11 -5.14 -11.83 -56.28
N ARG A 12 -6.19 -11.00 -56.28
CA ARG A 12 -6.24 -9.65 -55.70
C ARG A 12 -5.11 -8.72 -56.19
N GLN A 13 -4.65 -8.83 -57.41
CA GLN A 13 -3.49 -8.11 -57.94
C GLN A 13 -3.80 -6.72 -58.45
N TYR A 14 -5.08 -6.35 -58.57
CA TYR A 14 -5.49 -5.01 -59.04
C TYR A 14 -6.22 -4.22 -57.96
N GLU A 15 -6.07 -2.92 -57.97
CA GLU A 15 -6.79 -1.99 -57.10
C GLU A 15 -7.89 -1.29 -57.92
N TYR A 16 -9.13 -1.34 -57.43
CA TYR A 16 -10.30 -0.70 -58.03
C TYR A 16 -10.72 0.51 -57.24
N VAL A 17 -11.11 1.58 -57.93
CA VAL A 17 -11.55 2.82 -57.32
C VAL A 17 -13.05 2.97 -57.48
N SER A 18 -13.76 3.21 -56.39
CA SER A 18 -15.21 3.37 -56.34
C SER A 18 -15.60 4.55 -55.42
N LEU A 19 -16.65 5.26 -55.77
CA LEU A 19 -17.31 6.20 -54.86
C LEU A 19 -18.36 5.43 -54.05
N VAL A 20 -18.26 5.49 -52.72
CA VAL A 20 -19.20 4.83 -51.83
C VAL A 20 -19.82 5.80 -50.86
N GLU A 21 -21.05 5.49 -50.45
CA GLU A 21 -21.77 6.20 -49.40
C GLU A 21 -22.02 5.28 -48.22
N ALA A 22 -21.72 5.76 -47.03
CA ALA A 22 -22.06 5.07 -45.80
C ALA A 22 -23.48 5.45 -45.36
N TYR A 23 -24.33 4.46 -45.05
CA TYR A 23 -25.67 4.65 -44.49
C TYR A 23 -25.90 3.74 -43.30
N ARG A 24 -26.80 4.13 -42.43
CA ARG A 24 -27.18 3.31 -41.28
C ARG A 24 -28.44 2.49 -41.59
N THR A 25 -28.40 1.21 -41.29
CA THR A 25 -29.57 0.33 -41.34
C THR A 25 -30.43 0.52 -40.10
N GLU A 26 -31.67 0.06 -40.13
CA GLU A 26 -32.62 0.09 -38.99
C GLU A 26 -32.02 -0.52 -37.71
N ASN A 27 -31.13 -1.46 -37.82
CA ASN A 27 -30.38 -2.07 -36.70
C ASN A 27 -29.12 -1.29 -36.32
N ASN A 28 -29.01 -0.01 -36.67
CA ASN A 28 -27.91 0.92 -36.38
C ASN A 28 -26.52 0.45 -36.88
N LYS A 29 -26.46 -0.56 -37.79
CA LYS A 29 -25.22 -1.00 -38.43
C LYS A 29 -24.89 -0.13 -39.63
N ILE A 30 -23.63 0.30 -39.75
CA ILE A 30 -23.14 1.06 -40.89
C ILE A 30 -22.93 0.11 -42.06
N LYS A 31 -23.62 0.36 -43.19
CA LYS A 31 -23.39 -0.34 -44.46
C LYS A 31 -22.92 0.70 -45.52
N HIS A 32 -22.25 0.20 -46.55
CA HIS A 32 -21.77 1.00 -47.64
C HIS A 32 -22.50 0.59 -48.90
N ARG A 33 -22.99 1.55 -49.69
CA ARG A 33 -23.47 1.34 -51.06
C ARG A 33 -22.51 2.00 -52.03
N VAL A 34 -22.24 1.31 -53.14
CA VAL A 34 -21.44 1.87 -54.23
C VAL A 34 -22.32 2.80 -55.03
N ILE A 35 -21.90 4.05 -55.17
CA ILE A 35 -22.60 5.09 -55.98
C ILE A 35 -22.07 5.05 -57.39
N GLU A 36 -20.73 4.95 -57.57
CA GLU A 36 -20.08 4.97 -58.87
C GLU A 36 -18.81 4.12 -58.81
N ARG A 37 -18.50 3.44 -59.93
CA ARG A 37 -17.27 2.65 -60.08
C ARG A 37 -16.42 3.27 -61.15
N PHE A 38 -15.25 3.80 -60.78
CA PHE A 38 -14.34 4.44 -61.73
C PHE A 38 -13.44 3.48 -62.49
N GLY A 39 -13.31 2.22 -61.97
CA GLY A 39 -12.51 1.20 -62.64
C GLY A 39 -11.19 0.88 -61.91
N ARG A 40 -10.27 0.29 -62.66
CA ARG A 40 -8.94 -0.10 -62.15
C ARG A 40 -8.05 1.14 -62.10
N LYS A 41 -7.39 1.31 -60.95
CA LYS A 41 -6.50 2.43 -60.62
C LYS A 41 -5.34 2.56 -61.62
N ASP A 42 -4.74 1.44 -62.02
CA ASP A 42 -3.64 1.43 -62.98
C ASP A 42 -4.06 1.84 -64.39
N LEU A 43 -5.29 1.54 -64.80
CA LEU A 43 -5.84 2.01 -66.08
C LEU A 43 -6.19 3.48 -66.03
N LEU A 44 -6.83 3.96 -64.98
CA LEU A 44 -7.13 5.35 -64.75
C LEU A 44 -5.87 6.25 -64.78
N LEU A 45 -4.78 5.77 -64.14
CA LEU A 45 -3.50 6.50 -64.15
C LEU A 45 -2.77 6.42 -65.49
N LYS A 46 -3.08 5.41 -66.35
CA LYS A 46 -2.57 5.35 -67.74
C LYS A 46 -3.27 6.36 -68.67
N GLU A 47 -4.58 6.55 -68.48
CA GLU A 47 -5.37 7.48 -69.25
C GLU A 47 -5.13 8.94 -68.82
N ASP A 48 -5.05 9.20 -67.53
CA ASP A 48 -4.74 10.51 -66.95
C ASP A 48 -3.90 10.31 -65.68
N PRO A 49 -2.60 10.71 -65.69
CA PRO A 49 -1.72 10.57 -64.54
C PRO A 49 -2.24 11.27 -63.28
N GLU A 50 -3.11 12.28 -63.43
CA GLU A 50 -3.73 13.01 -62.33
C GLU A 50 -5.15 12.54 -62.00
N ALA A 51 -5.67 11.50 -62.63
CA ALA A 51 -7.04 11.01 -62.44
C ALA A 51 -7.41 10.82 -60.96
N ILE A 52 -6.54 10.20 -60.18
CA ILE A 52 -6.78 9.98 -58.77
C ILE A 52 -6.81 11.30 -57.97
N VAL A 53 -5.91 12.22 -58.28
CA VAL A 53 -5.87 13.56 -57.64
C VAL A 53 -7.13 14.36 -57.97
N LYS A 54 -7.60 14.30 -59.21
CA LYS A 54 -8.83 14.97 -59.67
C LYS A 54 -10.07 14.34 -58.99
N LEU A 55 -10.12 13.01 -58.89
CA LEU A 55 -11.19 12.32 -58.16
C LEU A 55 -11.17 12.65 -56.65
N GLN A 56 -10.00 12.72 -56.05
CA GLN A 56 -9.85 13.13 -54.66
C GLN A 56 -10.26 14.59 -54.43
N ALA A 57 -9.91 15.48 -55.32
CA ALA A 57 -10.33 16.88 -55.28
C ALA A 57 -11.85 17.01 -55.42
N LYS A 58 -12.45 16.25 -56.37
CA LYS A 58 -13.89 16.28 -56.65
C LYS A 58 -14.74 15.66 -55.56
N TYR A 59 -14.30 14.51 -54.98
CA TYR A 59 -15.10 13.74 -54.02
C TYR A 59 -14.52 13.76 -52.59
N GLY A 60 -13.46 14.52 -52.35
CA GLY A 60 -12.94 14.82 -51.03
C GLY A 60 -12.17 13.68 -50.36
N GLY A 61 -11.40 12.90 -51.14
CA GLY A 61 -10.45 11.93 -50.63
C GLY A 61 -11.04 10.60 -50.10
N THR A 62 -10.16 9.76 -49.58
CA THR A 62 -10.52 8.47 -48.95
C THR A 62 -11.28 8.70 -47.65
N ARG A 63 -11.93 7.66 -47.16
CA ARG A 63 -12.58 7.68 -45.83
C ARG A 63 -11.61 8.13 -44.73
N GLU A 64 -10.38 7.61 -44.77
CA GLU A 64 -9.34 7.91 -43.75
C GLU A 64 -8.94 9.39 -43.77
N GLU A 65 -8.83 10.00 -44.99
CA GLU A 65 -8.56 11.41 -45.13
C GLU A 65 -9.72 12.31 -44.66
N LYS A 66 -10.98 11.88 -44.90
CA LYS A 66 -12.16 12.58 -44.37
C LYS A 66 -12.28 12.44 -42.87
N ASP A 67 -12.05 11.24 -42.31
CA ASP A 67 -12.05 11.01 -40.86
C ASP A 67 -10.92 11.80 -40.19
N ARG A 68 -9.75 11.92 -40.87
CA ARG A 68 -8.64 12.76 -40.45
C ARG A 68 -8.98 14.26 -40.49
N LYS A 69 -9.55 14.75 -41.56
CA LYS A 69 -10.02 16.17 -41.66
C LYS A 69 -11.12 16.46 -40.64
N ALA A 70 -12.07 15.55 -40.45
CA ALA A 70 -13.11 15.70 -39.43
C ALA A 70 -12.53 15.67 -37.99
N ALA A 71 -11.51 14.87 -37.76
CA ALA A 71 -10.78 14.85 -36.50
C ALA A 71 -9.99 16.15 -36.29
N ASP A 72 -9.36 16.67 -37.35
CA ASP A 72 -8.62 17.93 -37.31
C ASP A 72 -9.56 19.13 -37.05
N ILE A 73 -10.74 19.16 -37.68
CA ILE A 73 -11.76 20.19 -37.44
C ILE A 73 -12.26 20.13 -36.00
N ARG A 74 -12.53 18.92 -35.48
CA ARG A 74 -12.93 18.74 -34.06
C ARG A 74 -11.84 19.16 -33.08
N VAL A 75 -10.57 18.85 -33.39
CA VAL A 75 -9.42 19.29 -32.61
C VAL A 75 -9.28 20.81 -32.68
N LYS A 76 -9.40 21.39 -33.87
CA LYS A 76 -9.34 22.84 -34.04
C LYS A 76 -10.46 23.55 -33.27
N LYS A 77 -11.70 23.06 -33.40
CA LYS A 77 -12.84 23.57 -32.63
C LYS A 77 -12.65 23.38 -31.13
N ALA A 78 -12.15 22.23 -30.68
CA ALA A 78 -11.83 22.00 -29.26
C ALA A 78 -10.69 22.92 -28.77
N ILE A 79 -9.75 23.29 -29.62
CA ILE A 79 -8.70 24.28 -29.31
C ILE A 79 -9.29 25.69 -29.26
N GLU A 80 -10.19 26.03 -30.20
CA GLU A 80 -10.90 27.32 -30.22
C GLU A 80 -11.83 27.46 -29.02
N ASP A 81 -12.58 26.40 -28.68
CA ASP A 81 -13.40 26.33 -27.47
C ASP A 81 -12.53 26.40 -26.18
N LEU A 82 -11.36 25.75 -26.16
CA LEU A 82 -10.37 25.87 -25.09
C LEU A 82 -9.71 27.27 -25.09
N GLN A 83 -9.54 27.92 -26.24
CA GLN A 83 -8.99 29.25 -26.30
C GLN A 83 -9.97 30.30 -25.81
N GLN A 84 -11.24 30.21 -26.16
CA GLN A 84 -12.30 31.06 -25.61
C GLN A 84 -12.51 30.81 -24.11
N ALA A 85 -12.53 29.55 -23.69
CA ALA A 85 -12.63 29.19 -22.30
C ALA A 85 -11.40 29.62 -21.49
N SER A 86 -10.19 29.69 -22.06
CA SER A 86 -8.98 29.96 -21.30
C SER A 86 -8.72 31.44 -21.01
N ASP A 87 -9.32 32.37 -21.77
CA ASP A 87 -9.29 33.77 -21.39
C ASP A 87 -10.20 34.07 -20.19
N THR A 88 -11.13 33.16 -19.91
CA THR A 88 -12.05 33.17 -18.78
C THR A 88 -11.76 32.08 -17.72
N LEU A 89 -11.02 30.99 -18.02
CA LEU A 89 -10.78 29.84 -17.14
C LEU A 89 -9.82 30.13 -15.95
N THR A 90 -9.15 31.28 -15.90
CA THR A 90 -8.30 31.65 -14.77
C THR A 90 -9.09 31.85 -13.48
N ASP A 91 -10.38 32.14 -13.57
CA ASP A 91 -11.24 32.50 -12.45
C ASP A 91 -12.23 31.39 -12.06
N TYR A 92 -12.24 30.26 -12.79
CA TYR A 92 -13.16 29.17 -12.49
C TYR A 92 -12.60 28.20 -11.44
N PRO A 93 -13.44 27.70 -10.53
CA PRO A 93 -13.03 26.77 -9.48
C PRO A 93 -12.57 25.43 -10.07
N VAL A 94 -11.51 24.89 -9.43
CA VAL A 94 -10.92 23.59 -9.75
C VAL A 94 -11.16 22.63 -8.61
N LEU A 95 -11.81 21.50 -8.89
CA LEU A 95 -12.16 20.52 -7.88
C LEU A 95 -11.49 19.17 -8.11
N LYS A 96 -11.02 18.51 -7.04
CA LYS A 96 -10.35 17.21 -7.08
C LYS A 96 -11.38 16.08 -7.15
N TYR A 97 -11.23 15.18 -8.13
CA TYR A 97 -12.08 13.99 -8.28
C TYR A 97 -11.35 12.67 -8.07
N GLY A 98 -10.06 12.71 -7.76
CA GLY A 98 -9.22 11.51 -7.59
C GLY A 98 -9.63 10.58 -6.44
N HIS A 99 -10.52 10.99 -5.54
CA HIS A 99 -11.10 10.14 -4.49
C HIS A 99 -12.16 9.17 -5.03
N TYR A 100 -12.78 9.40 -6.19
CA TYR A 100 -13.81 8.52 -6.73
C TYR A 100 -13.33 7.12 -7.13
N PRO A 101 -12.16 6.93 -7.79
CA PRO A 101 -11.59 5.60 -7.98
C PRO A 101 -11.41 4.82 -6.68
N ILE A 102 -10.99 5.51 -5.61
CA ILE A 102 -10.84 4.93 -4.27
C ILE A 102 -12.20 4.57 -3.68
N GLN A 103 -13.17 5.46 -3.78
CA GLN A 103 -14.55 5.23 -3.34
C GLN A 103 -15.22 4.07 -4.08
N ALA A 104 -14.93 3.91 -5.38
CA ALA A 104 -15.44 2.78 -6.15
C ALA A 104 -14.93 1.42 -5.60
N LEU A 105 -13.64 1.32 -5.28
CA LEU A 105 -13.08 0.12 -4.65
C LEU A 105 -13.59 -0.08 -3.22
N TRP A 106 -13.69 0.99 -2.46
CA TRP A 106 -14.26 1.01 -1.10
C TRP A 106 -15.65 0.38 -1.06
N LYS A 107 -16.51 0.77 -2.00
CA LYS A 107 -17.90 0.31 -2.09
C LYS A 107 -18.03 -1.05 -2.77
N ASN A 108 -17.44 -1.22 -3.98
CA ASN A 108 -17.76 -2.35 -4.84
C ASN A 108 -16.90 -3.59 -4.57
N VAL A 109 -15.74 -3.43 -3.91
CA VAL A 109 -14.82 -4.53 -3.62
C VAL A 109 -14.74 -4.80 -2.12
N LEU A 110 -14.42 -3.76 -1.35
CA LEU A 110 -14.26 -3.90 0.10
C LEU A 110 -15.60 -3.83 0.86
N GLU A 111 -16.65 -3.33 0.23
CA GLU A 111 -18.01 -3.17 0.80
C GLU A 111 -17.99 -2.46 2.17
N LEU A 112 -17.04 -1.53 2.36
CA LEU A 112 -16.84 -0.80 3.60
C LEU A 112 -17.96 0.22 3.88
N ASP A 113 -18.64 0.69 2.83
CA ASP A 113 -19.84 1.51 2.93
C ASP A 113 -20.87 0.83 3.83
N ARG A 114 -21.19 -0.44 3.60
CA ARG A 114 -22.16 -1.20 4.41
C ARG A 114 -21.74 -1.26 5.89
N LYS A 115 -20.44 -1.38 6.13
CA LYS A 115 -19.91 -1.49 7.49
C LYS A 115 -20.00 -0.18 8.25
N PHE A 116 -19.58 0.92 7.62
CA PHE A 116 -19.63 2.24 8.24
C PHE A 116 -21.05 2.83 8.31
N ASP A 117 -21.90 2.57 7.30
CA ASP A 117 -23.32 2.95 7.36
C ASP A 117 -24.05 2.25 8.50
N TYR A 118 -23.73 0.97 8.77
CA TYR A 118 -24.25 0.25 9.95
C TYR A 118 -23.79 0.92 11.26
N GLN A 119 -22.48 1.24 11.39
CA GLN A 119 -21.97 1.96 12.56
C GLN A 119 -22.60 3.35 12.72
N ASN A 120 -22.80 4.07 11.63
CA ASN A 120 -23.47 5.37 11.64
C ASN A 120 -24.89 5.26 12.19
N LYS A 121 -25.63 4.23 11.78
CA LYS A 121 -27.01 3.98 12.21
C LYS A 121 -27.13 3.65 13.70
N ILE A 122 -26.30 2.73 14.21
CA ILE A 122 -26.37 2.33 15.63
C ILE A 122 -25.90 3.43 16.58
N ARG A 123 -24.89 4.21 16.19
CA ARG A 123 -24.35 5.32 16.99
C ARG A 123 -25.16 6.61 16.84
N ARG A 124 -26.07 6.67 15.88
CA ARG A 124 -26.92 7.83 15.58
C ARG A 124 -26.12 9.11 15.30
N PHE A 125 -24.97 8.99 14.63
CA PHE A 125 -24.19 10.16 14.24
C PHE A 125 -25.00 11.08 13.32
N LYS A 126 -24.83 12.40 13.50
CA LYS A 126 -25.47 13.43 12.67
C LYS A 126 -24.71 13.73 11.38
N PHE A 127 -23.54 13.11 11.18
CA PHE A 127 -22.70 13.25 10.00
C PHE A 127 -22.55 11.89 9.31
N ASP A 128 -22.08 11.91 8.07
CA ASP A 128 -21.86 10.69 7.27
C ASP A 128 -20.49 10.07 7.60
N LEU A 129 -20.47 9.14 8.54
CA LEU A 129 -19.26 8.43 8.97
C LEU A 129 -18.56 7.71 7.82
N ASN A 130 -19.33 7.08 6.91
CA ASN A 130 -18.78 6.35 5.76
C ASN A 130 -18.02 7.28 4.83
N LYS A 131 -18.62 8.41 4.41
CA LYS A 131 -17.94 9.40 3.58
C LYS A 131 -16.72 9.98 4.27
N THR A 132 -16.80 10.23 5.58
CA THR A 132 -15.70 10.79 6.36
C THR A 132 -14.49 9.84 6.38
N VAL A 133 -14.66 8.57 6.76
CA VAL A 133 -13.55 7.60 6.81
C VAL A 133 -13.03 7.27 5.42
N CYS A 134 -13.91 7.20 4.41
CA CYS A 134 -13.51 7.01 3.02
C CYS A 134 -12.62 8.16 2.53
N LEU A 135 -13.01 9.42 2.78
CA LEU A 135 -12.20 10.57 2.39
C LEU A 135 -10.90 10.66 3.20
N LEU A 136 -10.91 10.35 4.51
CA LEU A 136 -9.68 10.24 5.30
C LEU A 136 -8.70 9.25 4.68
N SER A 137 -9.17 8.08 4.25
CA SER A 137 -8.35 7.08 3.58
C SER A 137 -7.87 7.54 2.20
N ALA A 138 -8.74 8.18 1.43
CA ALA A 138 -8.42 8.72 0.11
C ALA A 138 -7.41 9.88 0.19
N SER A 139 -7.55 10.78 1.16
CA SER A 139 -6.62 11.90 1.37
C SER A 139 -5.22 11.40 1.70
N LYS A 140 -5.07 10.30 2.47
CA LYS A 140 -3.76 9.68 2.72
C LYS A 140 -3.09 9.20 1.43
N ILE A 141 -3.86 8.77 0.45
CA ILE A 141 -3.33 8.32 -0.85
C ILE A 141 -3.00 9.50 -1.76
N MET A 142 -3.87 10.49 -1.82
CA MET A 142 -3.76 11.61 -2.75
C MET A 142 -2.80 12.68 -2.24
N GLU A 143 -3.01 13.15 -1.02
CA GLU A 143 -2.29 14.26 -0.40
C GLU A 143 -2.22 14.06 1.11
N PRO A 144 -1.26 13.26 1.61
CA PRO A 144 -1.14 13.00 3.03
C PRO A 144 -0.96 14.29 3.83
N SER A 145 -1.89 14.56 4.72
CA SER A 145 -1.91 15.77 5.54
C SER A 145 -2.45 15.48 6.95
N SER A 146 -2.39 16.48 7.82
CA SER A 146 -3.11 16.44 9.09
C SER A 146 -4.62 16.49 8.86
N ILE A 147 -5.39 16.06 9.85
CA ILE A 147 -6.87 16.15 9.81
C ILE A 147 -7.32 17.60 9.73
N LEU A 148 -6.67 18.48 10.48
CA LEU A 148 -6.96 19.92 10.44
C LEU A 148 -6.81 20.48 9.03
N ARG A 149 -5.69 20.18 8.36
CA ARG A 149 -5.48 20.64 6.98
C ARG A 149 -6.53 20.06 6.01
N LEU A 150 -6.90 18.79 6.16
CA LEU A 150 -7.97 18.20 5.34
C LEU A 150 -9.31 18.90 5.59
N PHE A 151 -9.60 19.27 6.84
CA PHE A 151 -10.78 20.04 7.22
C PHE A 151 -10.78 21.43 6.58
N ASP A 152 -9.65 22.16 6.63
CA ASP A 152 -9.50 23.47 6.02
C ASP A 152 -9.59 23.45 4.48
N GLU A 153 -9.28 22.31 3.86
CA GLU A 153 -9.27 22.13 2.40
C GLU A 153 -10.45 21.28 1.89
N GLN A 154 -11.48 21.04 2.71
CA GLN A 154 -12.60 20.14 2.37
C GLN A 154 -13.42 20.57 1.15
N ASP A 155 -13.45 21.85 0.85
CA ASP A 155 -14.13 22.45 -0.30
C ASP A 155 -13.46 22.18 -1.64
N LYS A 156 -12.20 21.71 -1.64
CA LYS A 156 -11.45 21.37 -2.86
C LYS A 156 -11.85 20.03 -3.49
N TYR A 157 -12.74 19.27 -2.83
CA TYR A 157 -13.15 17.95 -3.33
C TYR A 157 -14.49 18.02 -4.04
N LEU A 158 -14.55 17.51 -5.26
CA LEU A 158 -15.79 17.37 -6.01
C LEU A 158 -16.82 16.55 -5.20
N GLY A 159 -18.03 17.07 -5.06
CA GLY A 159 -19.07 16.48 -4.22
C GLY A 159 -18.97 16.82 -2.74
N ALA A 160 -17.98 17.62 -2.33
CA ALA A 160 -17.78 18.11 -0.95
C ALA A 160 -18.13 17.08 0.14
N PRO A 161 -17.52 15.88 0.15
CA PRO A 161 -18.00 14.71 0.88
C PRO A 161 -18.08 14.87 2.40
N ILE A 162 -17.30 15.80 2.98
CA ILE A 162 -17.27 16.09 4.43
C ILE A 162 -17.62 17.54 4.75
N PHE A 163 -18.18 18.28 3.77
CA PHE A 163 -18.55 19.67 4.03
C PHE A 163 -19.61 19.75 5.14
N GLY A 164 -19.37 20.67 6.10
CA GLY A 164 -20.26 20.86 7.25
C GLY A 164 -20.11 19.79 8.34
N VAL A 165 -19.19 18.83 8.21
CA VAL A 165 -18.86 17.91 9.29
C VAL A 165 -17.95 18.65 10.30
N PRO A 166 -18.32 18.75 11.59
CA PRO A 166 -17.48 19.37 12.59
C PRO A 166 -16.11 18.67 12.73
N LEU A 167 -15.07 19.44 13.03
CA LEU A 167 -13.71 18.89 13.17
C LEU A 167 -13.65 17.75 14.22
N ASP A 168 -14.30 17.92 15.36
CA ASP A 168 -14.36 16.90 16.42
C ASP A 168 -15.00 15.60 15.91
N SER A 169 -16.06 15.69 15.09
CA SER A 169 -16.71 14.52 14.48
C SER A 169 -15.76 13.78 13.52
N ILE A 170 -14.83 14.49 12.87
CA ILE A 170 -13.79 13.85 12.04
C ILE A 170 -12.80 13.07 12.94
N TYR A 171 -12.43 13.64 14.10
CA TYR A 171 -11.62 12.92 15.09
C TYR A 171 -12.37 11.72 15.69
N ASP A 172 -13.67 11.85 15.99
CA ASP A 172 -14.51 10.75 16.46
C ASP A 172 -14.54 9.58 15.47
N SER A 173 -14.47 9.87 14.17
CA SER A 173 -14.37 8.84 13.14
C SER A 173 -13.12 7.96 13.29
N LEU A 174 -12.01 8.49 13.83
CA LEU A 174 -10.82 7.70 14.15
C LEU A 174 -11.07 6.77 15.33
N SER A 175 -11.79 7.21 16.36
CA SER A 175 -12.15 6.34 17.50
C SER A 175 -12.97 5.16 17.02
N VAL A 176 -13.96 5.38 16.14
CA VAL A 176 -14.74 4.28 15.54
C VAL A 176 -13.85 3.35 14.70
N ALA A 177 -12.93 3.89 13.90
CA ALA A 177 -12.00 3.07 13.12
C ALA A 177 -11.07 2.24 14.03
N SER A 178 -10.64 2.78 15.17
CA SER A 178 -9.85 2.09 16.19
C SER A 178 -10.62 0.91 16.79
N GLU A 179 -11.81 1.17 17.32
CA GLU A 179 -12.68 0.14 17.91
C GLU A 179 -13.04 -0.97 16.93
N GLN A 180 -13.37 -0.60 15.71
CA GLN A 180 -13.81 -1.55 14.67
C GLN A 180 -12.63 -2.26 13.96
N LYS A 181 -11.38 -2.01 14.35
CA LYS A 181 -10.17 -2.52 13.70
C LYS A 181 -10.27 -3.99 13.31
N ASP A 182 -10.54 -4.89 14.26
CA ASP A 182 -10.57 -6.33 14.01
C ASP A 182 -11.69 -6.75 13.06
N SER A 183 -12.85 -6.12 13.22
CA SER A 183 -14.00 -6.31 12.33
C SER A 183 -13.72 -5.78 10.92
N LEU A 184 -13.09 -4.60 10.80
CA LEU A 184 -12.68 -4.01 9.52
C LEU A 184 -11.67 -4.88 8.80
N MET A 185 -10.64 -5.39 9.51
CA MET A 185 -9.64 -6.28 8.92
C MET A 185 -10.25 -7.58 8.40
N LYS A 186 -11.14 -8.20 9.17
CA LYS A 186 -11.85 -9.41 8.73
C LYS A 186 -12.74 -9.14 7.52
N TRP A 187 -13.45 -8.01 7.52
CA TRP A 187 -14.36 -7.63 6.45
C TRP A 187 -13.62 -7.31 5.15
N THR A 188 -12.59 -6.47 5.20
CA THR A 188 -11.80 -6.09 4.03
C THR A 188 -11.08 -7.28 3.44
N ASN A 189 -10.53 -8.17 4.27
CA ASN A 189 -9.89 -9.39 3.78
C ASN A 189 -10.85 -10.33 3.04
N LYS A 190 -12.12 -10.39 3.45
CA LYS A 190 -13.16 -11.11 2.69
C LYS A 190 -13.38 -10.50 1.31
N GLY A 191 -13.33 -9.17 1.19
CA GLY A 191 -13.38 -8.46 -0.09
C GLY A 191 -12.17 -8.79 -0.98
N ILE A 192 -10.97 -8.68 -0.42
CA ILE A 192 -9.72 -9.00 -1.12
C ILE A 192 -9.66 -10.46 -1.58
N SER A 193 -10.17 -11.42 -0.81
CA SER A 193 -10.18 -12.85 -1.19
C SER A 193 -11.00 -13.15 -2.45
N ARG A 194 -11.84 -12.25 -2.90
CA ARG A 194 -12.55 -12.37 -4.19
C ARG A 194 -11.70 -11.89 -5.38
N GLU A 195 -10.64 -11.14 -5.11
CA GLU A 195 -9.77 -10.53 -6.12
C GLU A 195 -8.47 -11.31 -6.36
N VAL A 196 -8.02 -12.06 -5.36
CA VAL A 196 -6.74 -12.77 -5.36
C VAL A 196 -6.94 -14.28 -5.22
N PRO A 197 -5.97 -15.10 -5.65
CA PRO A 197 -6.06 -16.57 -5.54
C PRO A 197 -6.25 -17.04 -4.09
N ASP A 198 -6.89 -18.20 -3.91
CA ASP A 198 -7.26 -18.78 -2.60
C ASP A 198 -6.06 -19.15 -1.73
N ASP A 199 -4.87 -19.31 -2.32
CA ASP A 199 -3.64 -19.65 -1.61
C ASP A 199 -2.98 -18.48 -0.86
N ARG A 200 -3.65 -17.33 -0.80
CA ARG A 200 -3.10 -16.09 -0.24
C ARG A 200 -2.55 -16.21 1.19
N ALA A 201 -3.18 -17.04 2.03
CA ALA A 201 -2.80 -17.24 3.42
C ALA A 201 -1.83 -18.41 3.66
N SER A 202 -1.45 -19.16 2.59
CA SER A 202 -0.48 -20.25 2.71
C SER A 202 0.91 -19.77 3.15
N LEU A 203 1.21 -18.51 2.85
CA LEU A 203 2.45 -17.83 3.23
C LEU A 203 2.10 -16.43 3.72
N VAL A 204 2.53 -16.10 4.93
CA VAL A 204 2.35 -14.76 5.51
C VAL A 204 3.68 -14.18 5.94
N PHE A 205 3.83 -12.88 5.76
CA PHE A 205 5.00 -12.13 6.19
C PHE A 205 4.65 -11.32 7.43
N TYR A 206 5.51 -11.41 8.43
CA TYR A 206 5.39 -10.68 9.68
C TYR A 206 6.62 -9.80 9.88
N ASP A 207 6.40 -8.53 10.19
CA ASP A 207 7.45 -7.62 10.63
C ASP A 207 6.87 -6.49 11.49
N VAL A 208 7.72 -5.78 12.20
CA VAL A 208 7.37 -4.66 13.09
C VAL A 208 8.09 -3.41 12.64
N THR A 209 7.40 -2.29 12.65
CA THR A 209 7.99 -0.98 12.41
C THR A 209 7.64 0.01 13.51
N ASN A 210 8.44 1.06 13.64
CA ASN A 210 8.18 2.14 14.58
C ASN A 210 7.71 3.38 13.82
N THR A 211 6.84 4.16 14.47
CA THR A 211 6.49 5.49 14.04
C THR A 211 6.58 6.43 15.23
N TYR A 212 7.18 7.60 15.03
CA TYR A 212 7.46 8.57 16.08
C TYR A 212 6.52 9.77 15.99
N PHE A 213 6.45 10.50 17.11
CA PHE A 213 5.72 11.74 17.23
C PHE A 213 6.71 12.92 17.20
N GLU A 214 6.28 14.06 16.65
CA GLU A 214 7.10 15.27 16.68
C GLU A 214 7.15 15.91 18.08
N SER A 215 6.22 15.57 18.97
CA SER A 215 6.24 15.98 20.36
C SER A 215 7.20 15.13 21.17
N ALA A 216 8.06 15.75 21.94
CA ALA A 216 9.03 15.08 22.81
C ALA A 216 8.40 14.39 24.05
N MET A 217 7.16 14.75 24.43
CA MET A 217 6.52 14.25 25.65
C MET A 217 5.84 12.90 25.42
N THR A 218 6.13 11.94 26.29
CA THR A 218 5.41 10.67 26.42
C THR A 218 4.02 10.89 27.03
N ASP A 219 3.16 9.86 27.00
CA ASP A 219 1.86 9.93 27.67
C ASP A 219 2.00 10.14 29.18
N ALA A 220 2.97 9.45 29.80
CA ALA A 220 3.26 9.61 31.23
C ALA A 220 3.70 11.04 31.59
N GLU A 221 4.61 11.64 30.79
CA GLU A 221 5.08 13.01 31.00
C GLU A 221 4.00 14.08 30.79
N ARG A 222 2.93 13.76 30.06
CA ARG A 222 1.78 14.66 29.87
C ARG A 222 0.76 14.60 31.01
N GLY A 223 0.96 13.75 32.00
CA GLY A 223 0.03 13.59 33.11
C GLY A 223 -1.25 12.82 32.76
N TYR A 224 -1.27 12.09 31.63
CA TYR A 224 -2.38 11.18 31.31
C TYR A 224 -2.54 10.06 32.33
N GLU A 225 -1.54 9.82 33.16
CA GLU A 225 -1.56 8.83 34.23
C GLU A 225 -2.78 8.97 35.14
N GLN A 226 -3.04 10.19 35.61
CA GLN A 226 -4.17 10.43 36.53
C GLN A 226 -5.53 10.42 35.82
N ALA A 227 -5.61 10.98 34.62
CA ALA A 227 -6.84 11.00 33.85
C ALA A 227 -7.22 9.62 33.31
N ASP A 228 -6.24 8.85 32.79
CA ASP A 228 -6.47 7.49 32.34
C ASP A 228 -6.83 6.53 33.48
N PHE A 229 -6.23 6.74 34.66
CA PHE A 229 -6.59 5.97 35.85
C PHE A 229 -8.01 6.27 36.32
N ALA A 230 -8.39 7.55 36.40
CA ALA A 230 -9.74 7.94 36.77
C ALA A 230 -10.78 7.40 35.79
N GLN A 231 -10.53 7.48 34.47
CA GLN A 231 -11.43 6.94 33.46
C GLN A 231 -11.50 5.41 33.54
N ASN A 232 -10.38 4.72 33.69
CA ASN A 232 -10.35 3.26 33.86
C ASN A 232 -11.12 2.81 35.10
N LEU A 233 -10.99 3.55 36.20
CA LEU A 233 -11.73 3.28 37.42
C LEU A 233 -13.23 3.37 37.20
N LEU A 234 -13.69 4.43 36.49
CA LEU A 234 -15.10 4.62 36.16
C LEU A 234 -15.63 3.54 35.20
N ASP A 235 -14.85 3.19 34.18
CA ASP A 235 -15.22 2.17 33.19
C ASP A 235 -15.29 0.77 33.84
N MET A 236 -14.34 0.42 34.69
CA MET A 236 -14.35 -0.86 35.42
C MET A 236 -15.47 -0.91 36.46
N ALA A 237 -15.76 0.19 37.16
CA ALA A 237 -16.87 0.26 38.09
C ALA A 237 -18.22 0.06 37.35
N SER A 238 -18.38 0.69 36.18
CA SER A 238 -19.58 0.53 35.37
C SER A 238 -19.75 -0.90 34.84
N GLN A 239 -18.64 -1.58 34.46
CA GLN A 239 -18.65 -2.99 34.06
C GLN A 239 -18.96 -3.90 35.25
N ALA A 240 -18.37 -3.64 36.42
CA ALA A 240 -18.61 -4.40 37.66
C ALA A 240 -20.06 -4.27 38.12
N ARG A 241 -20.70 -3.11 37.92
CA ARG A 241 -22.15 -2.92 38.13
C ARG A 241 -22.95 -3.82 37.20
N ALA A 242 -22.64 -3.78 35.91
CA ALA A 242 -23.36 -4.61 34.91
C ALA A 242 -23.25 -6.12 35.18
N LEU A 243 -22.16 -6.55 35.83
CA LEU A 243 -21.91 -7.92 36.24
C LEU A 243 -22.47 -8.26 37.66
N GLY A 244 -23.04 -7.27 38.36
CA GLY A 244 -23.54 -7.43 39.72
C GLY A 244 -22.45 -7.73 40.79
N THR A 245 -21.20 -7.37 40.50
CA THR A 245 -20.04 -7.60 41.38
C THR A 245 -19.70 -6.39 42.25
N LEU A 246 -20.32 -5.23 41.98
CA LEU A 246 -20.17 -3.99 42.73
C LEU A 246 -21.54 -3.59 43.28
N SER A 247 -21.59 -3.08 44.53
CA SER A 247 -22.84 -2.65 45.20
C SER A 247 -23.43 -1.41 44.50
N GLU A 248 -24.77 -1.33 44.46
CA GLU A 248 -25.49 -0.14 43.94
C GLU A 248 -25.21 1.12 44.79
N GLU A 249 -24.76 0.99 46.03
CA GLU A 249 -24.36 2.13 46.88
C GLU A 249 -23.13 2.89 46.33
N CYS A 250 -22.41 2.28 45.40
CA CYS A 250 -21.29 2.93 44.71
C CYS A 250 -21.72 3.85 43.57
N PHE A 251 -23.04 4.02 43.33
CA PHE A 251 -23.60 4.79 42.22
C PHE A 251 -24.64 5.79 42.73
N ASP A 252 -24.71 6.95 42.09
CA ASP A 252 -25.76 7.94 42.36
C ASP A 252 -27.10 7.55 41.68
N ASP A 253 -28.16 8.32 41.98
CA ASP A 253 -29.50 8.10 41.39
C ASP A 253 -29.54 8.23 39.86
N SER A 254 -28.53 8.85 39.27
CA SER A 254 -28.34 8.99 37.80
C SER A 254 -27.51 7.84 37.21
N GLY A 255 -26.97 6.94 38.05
CA GLY A 255 -26.15 5.82 37.65
C GLY A 255 -24.66 6.14 37.43
N ASN A 256 -24.20 7.32 37.85
CA ASN A 256 -22.80 7.67 37.81
C ASN A 256 -22.06 7.07 39.05
N VAL A 257 -20.80 6.73 38.84
CA VAL A 257 -19.96 6.20 39.92
C VAL A 257 -19.68 7.27 40.98
N ILE A 258 -19.83 6.92 42.24
CA ILE A 258 -19.41 7.73 43.40
C ILE A 258 -18.02 7.23 43.81
N PRO A 259 -16.91 7.95 43.46
CA PRO A 259 -15.55 7.44 43.69
C PRO A 259 -15.24 7.16 45.16
N GLU A 260 -15.80 7.94 46.08
CA GLU A 260 -15.59 7.81 47.53
C GLU A 260 -16.30 6.59 48.12
N ALA A 261 -17.30 6.04 47.43
CA ALA A 261 -18.04 4.84 47.85
C ALA A 261 -17.42 3.53 47.33
N LEU A 262 -16.42 3.62 46.43
CA LEU A 262 -15.75 2.42 45.92
C LEU A 262 -14.94 1.70 46.98
N PRO A 263 -15.05 0.37 47.10
CA PRO A 263 -14.23 -0.42 48.02
C PRO A 263 -12.73 -0.25 47.72
N ALA A 264 -11.92 -0.14 48.77
CA ALA A 264 -10.46 -0.02 48.62
C ALA A 264 -9.86 -1.21 47.83
N GLU A 265 -10.38 -2.43 48.05
CA GLU A 265 -9.96 -3.63 47.32
C GLU A 265 -10.23 -3.54 45.81
N PHE A 266 -11.33 -2.88 45.42
CA PHE A 266 -11.64 -2.63 44.02
C PHE A 266 -10.65 -1.62 43.42
N ILE A 267 -10.37 -0.54 44.14
CA ILE A 267 -9.40 0.49 43.71
C ILE A 267 -8.01 -0.14 43.56
N ASP A 268 -7.58 -0.97 44.54
CA ASP A 268 -6.30 -1.67 44.47
C ASP A 268 -6.23 -2.65 43.29
N ALA A 269 -7.33 -3.34 42.96
CA ALA A 269 -7.38 -4.19 41.77
C ALA A 269 -7.19 -3.41 40.48
N VAL A 270 -7.81 -2.24 40.36
CA VAL A 270 -7.62 -1.35 39.20
C VAL A 270 -6.19 -0.77 39.14
N LEU A 271 -5.62 -0.39 40.29
CA LEU A 271 -4.22 0.09 40.39
C LEU A 271 -3.20 -0.99 39.98
N ASN A 272 -3.50 -2.26 40.25
CA ASN A 272 -2.63 -3.40 39.88
C ASN A 272 -2.76 -3.77 38.39
N GLU A 273 -3.80 -3.34 37.68
CA GLU A 273 -3.82 -3.38 36.22
C GLU A 273 -2.81 -2.36 35.67
N LYS A 274 -1.70 -2.84 35.17
CA LYS A 274 -0.65 -1.99 34.59
C LYS A 274 -1.23 -1.21 33.41
N ILE A 275 -1.49 0.09 33.62
CA ILE A 275 -1.84 1.01 32.54
C ILE A 275 -0.74 0.99 31.50
N GLN A 276 -1.04 0.49 30.30
CA GLN A 276 -0.08 0.43 29.20
C GLN A 276 -0.15 1.72 28.38
N TYR A 277 0.74 2.64 28.70
CA TYR A 277 0.91 3.86 27.87
C TYR A 277 1.34 3.50 26.45
N LEU A 278 0.74 4.12 25.47
CA LEU A 278 1.00 3.85 24.07
C LEU A 278 2.26 4.58 23.57
N LYS A 279 2.32 5.91 23.83
CA LYS A 279 3.44 6.74 23.39
C LYS A 279 4.57 6.71 24.42
N MET A 280 5.55 5.87 24.17
CA MET A 280 6.71 5.68 25.04
C MET A 280 8.00 5.78 24.24
N ARG A 281 9.09 6.27 24.90
CA ARG A 281 10.41 6.16 24.31
C ARG A 281 10.88 4.71 24.33
N GLY A 282 11.51 4.28 23.25
CA GLY A 282 11.96 2.89 23.11
C GLY A 282 12.96 2.68 21.98
N PRO A 283 13.26 1.43 21.62
CA PRO A 283 14.16 1.13 20.53
C PRO A 283 13.66 1.71 19.21
N SER A 284 14.36 2.72 18.69
CA SER A 284 14.02 3.37 17.43
C SER A 284 14.84 2.81 16.28
N LYS A 285 14.18 2.25 15.25
CA LYS A 285 14.84 1.82 14.01
C LYS A 285 15.44 3.01 13.22
N GLU A 286 15.06 4.23 13.59
CA GLU A 286 15.48 5.48 12.94
C GLU A 286 16.42 6.32 13.81
N HIS A 287 16.90 5.73 14.92
CA HIS A 287 17.84 6.37 15.86
C HIS A 287 17.32 7.66 16.51
N ARG A 288 15.96 7.85 16.54
CA ARG A 288 15.31 8.97 17.25
C ARG A 288 14.88 8.49 18.64
N PHE A 289 15.87 8.40 19.54
CA PHE A 289 15.66 8.00 20.95
C PHE A 289 15.12 9.12 21.83
N ASP A 290 15.16 10.33 21.31
CA ASP A 290 14.65 11.56 21.93
C ASP A 290 13.12 11.68 21.86
N LEU A 291 12.48 11.03 20.88
CA LEU A 291 11.06 11.13 20.65
C LEU A 291 10.29 9.88 21.09
N PRO A 292 9.07 10.06 21.64
CA PRO A 292 8.17 8.94 21.87
C PRO A 292 7.73 8.31 20.54
N LEU A 293 7.49 7.04 20.58
CA LEU A 293 7.10 6.25 19.41
C LEU A 293 6.02 5.22 19.77
N VAL A 294 5.39 4.67 18.76
CA VAL A 294 4.58 3.46 18.84
C VAL A 294 5.11 2.43 17.86
N SER A 295 4.93 1.16 18.19
CA SER A 295 5.33 0.04 17.33
C SER A 295 4.10 -0.52 16.61
N VAL A 296 4.21 -0.71 15.31
CA VAL A 296 3.16 -1.29 14.46
C VAL A 296 3.66 -2.62 13.91
N ALA A 297 3.06 -3.71 14.36
CA ALA A 297 3.26 -5.03 13.79
C ALA A 297 2.27 -5.26 12.67
N LEU A 298 2.73 -5.78 11.55
CA LEU A 298 1.93 -6.01 10.35
C LEU A 298 2.07 -7.48 9.91
N VAL A 299 0.95 -8.06 9.50
CA VAL A 299 0.89 -9.35 8.79
C VAL A 299 0.37 -9.07 7.40
N ILE A 300 1.11 -9.49 6.37
CA ILE A 300 0.66 -9.43 4.98
C ILE A 300 0.63 -10.82 4.36
N ASP A 301 -0.20 -11.01 3.36
CA ASP A 301 -0.23 -12.24 2.58
C ASP A 301 0.88 -12.28 1.51
N ARG A 302 0.97 -13.40 0.78
CA ARG A 302 1.96 -13.60 -0.29
C ARG A 302 1.84 -12.62 -1.46
N TYR A 303 0.72 -11.93 -1.60
CA TYR A 303 0.48 -10.91 -2.63
C TYR A 303 0.75 -9.49 -2.14
N GLY A 304 1.10 -9.34 -0.86
CA GLY A 304 1.44 -8.06 -0.24
C GLY A 304 0.24 -7.28 0.32
N PHE A 305 -0.92 -7.93 0.48
CA PHE A 305 -2.07 -7.29 1.12
C PHE A 305 -2.02 -7.44 2.64
N PRO A 306 -2.28 -6.36 3.41
CA PRO A 306 -2.45 -6.44 4.84
C PRO A 306 -3.55 -7.45 5.23
N MET A 307 -3.20 -8.41 6.06
CA MET A 307 -4.16 -9.35 6.64
C MET A 307 -4.57 -8.94 8.05
N ASP A 308 -3.60 -8.55 8.86
CA ASP A 308 -3.84 -8.04 10.21
C ASP A 308 -2.71 -7.12 10.67
N PHE A 309 -2.95 -6.35 11.73
CA PHE A 309 -1.94 -5.52 12.36
C PHE A 309 -2.25 -5.33 13.85
N GLU A 310 -1.23 -4.99 14.63
CA GLU A 310 -1.36 -4.59 16.02
C GLU A 310 -0.50 -3.37 16.33
N VAL A 311 -0.98 -2.56 17.24
CA VAL A 311 -0.27 -1.37 17.72
C VAL A 311 0.17 -1.62 19.15
N PHE A 312 1.47 -1.45 19.40
CA PHE A 312 2.07 -1.64 20.70
C PHE A 312 2.71 -0.36 21.21
N SER A 313 2.86 -0.29 22.53
CA SER A 313 3.65 0.73 23.18
C SER A 313 5.07 0.80 22.60
N GLY A 314 5.62 2.01 22.49
CA GLY A 314 6.96 2.23 21.95
C GLY A 314 8.09 1.52 22.66
N ASN A 315 7.92 1.16 23.94
CA ASN A 315 8.88 0.38 24.71
C ASN A 315 8.67 -1.14 24.64
N THR A 316 7.69 -1.62 23.86
CA THR A 316 7.41 -3.05 23.73
C THR A 316 8.49 -3.73 22.87
N SER A 317 9.02 -4.84 23.36
CA SER A 317 9.95 -5.68 22.60
C SER A 317 9.24 -6.34 21.41
N GLU A 318 9.86 -6.30 20.23
CA GLU A 318 9.36 -6.96 19.01
C GLU A 318 9.10 -8.46 19.23
N PHE A 319 9.87 -9.10 20.10
CA PHE A 319 9.73 -10.53 20.42
C PHE A 319 8.42 -10.85 21.13
N LYS A 320 8.04 -10.02 22.12
CA LYS A 320 6.79 -10.22 22.89
C LYS A 320 5.54 -9.91 22.04
N GLY A 321 5.66 -9.02 21.07
CA GLY A 321 4.57 -8.65 20.17
C GLY A 321 4.15 -9.78 19.23
N MET A 322 5.11 -10.59 18.74
CA MET A 322 4.84 -11.63 17.74
C MET A 322 3.83 -12.68 18.22
N GLU A 323 3.96 -13.19 19.43
CA GLU A 323 3.07 -14.22 19.97
C GLU A 323 1.61 -13.74 20.01
N LYS A 324 1.40 -12.51 20.53
CA LYS A 324 0.07 -11.91 20.63
C LYS A 324 -0.57 -11.73 19.24
N VAL A 325 0.20 -11.25 18.26
CA VAL A 325 -0.30 -11.02 16.89
C VAL A 325 -0.64 -12.35 16.21
N ILE A 326 0.26 -13.32 16.26
CA ILE A 326 0.06 -14.62 15.62
C ILE A 326 -1.12 -15.37 16.24
N LYS A 327 -1.28 -15.32 17.58
CA LYS A 327 -2.45 -15.92 18.25
C LYS A 327 -3.75 -15.31 17.74
N LYS A 328 -3.86 -13.98 17.78
CA LYS A 328 -5.05 -13.27 17.27
C LYS A 328 -5.30 -13.58 15.79
N PHE A 329 -4.24 -13.65 15.00
CA PHE A 329 -4.34 -13.94 13.58
C PHE A 329 -4.91 -15.34 13.32
N GLN A 330 -4.42 -16.36 14.03
CA GLN A 330 -4.95 -17.73 13.93
C GLN A 330 -6.43 -17.82 14.35
N ASP A 331 -6.75 -17.25 15.51
CA ASP A 331 -8.12 -17.25 16.07
C ASP A 331 -9.10 -16.56 15.12
N LYS A 332 -8.64 -15.48 14.44
CA LYS A 332 -9.46 -14.65 13.54
C LYS A 332 -9.74 -15.29 12.18
N TYR A 333 -8.75 -16.00 11.62
CA TYR A 333 -8.82 -16.50 10.25
C TYR A 333 -8.92 -18.03 10.16
N ALA A 334 -8.90 -18.75 11.29
CA ALA A 334 -8.92 -20.23 11.35
C ALA A 334 -7.90 -20.91 10.42
N ILE A 335 -6.69 -20.32 10.31
CA ILE A 335 -5.69 -20.70 9.33
C ILE A 335 -4.92 -21.93 9.81
N LYS A 336 -4.84 -22.93 8.95
CA LYS A 336 -4.00 -24.14 9.10
C LYS A 336 -2.93 -24.14 8.00
N GLU A 337 -1.84 -24.85 8.24
CA GLU A 337 -0.74 -25.06 7.27
C GLU A 337 -0.04 -23.77 6.77
N THR A 338 -0.12 -22.67 7.51
CA THR A 338 0.52 -21.41 7.14
C THR A 338 2.00 -21.37 7.50
N ILE A 339 2.83 -20.83 6.62
CA ILE A 339 4.25 -20.57 6.85
C ILE A 339 4.43 -19.08 7.17
N VAL A 340 4.99 -18.79 8.35
CA VAL A 340 5.33 -17.44 8.78
C VAL A 340 6.75 -17.08 8.34
N VAL A 341 6.87 -16.08 7.50
CA VAL A 341 8.16 -15.52 7.05
C VAL A 341 8.46 -14.26 7.84
N ALA A 342 9.62 -14.24 8.51
CA ALA A 342 10.03 -13.09 9.29
C ALA A 342 11.54 -12.85 9.23
N ASP A 343 11.99 -11.64 9.63
CA ASP A 343 13.39 -11.31 9.65
C ASP A 343 14.16 -12.01 10.78
N ARG A 344 15.48 -11.97 10.66
CA ARG A 344 16.44 -12.53 11.62
C ARG A 344 16.22 -12.07 13.06
N GLY A 345 15.77 -10.85 13.27
CA GLY A 345 15.48 -10.30 14.59
C GLY A 345 14.46 -11.15 15.38
N LEU A 346 13.56 -11.84 14.70
CA LEU A 346 12.50 -12.66 15.29
C LEU A 346 12.84 -14.15 15.40
N ASN A 347 14.02 -14.56 14.94
CA ASN A 347 14.50 -15.94 14.97
C ASN A 347 15.03 -16.35 16.36
N SER A 348 14.19 -16.27 17.39
CA SER A 348 14.48 -16.80 18.74
C SER A 348 13.93 -18.20 18.89
N GLY A 349 14.56 -19.03 19.75
CA GLY A 349 14.06 -20.37 20.02
C GLY A 349 12.64 -20.36 20.59
N ALA A 350 12.31 -19.40 21.45
CA ALA A 350 10.96 -19.23 21.99
C ALA A 350 9.92 -18.97 20.89
N ASN A 351 10.20 -18.04 19.96
CA ASN A 351 9.29 -17.76 18.84
C ASN A 351 9.11 -18.98 17.93
N LEU A 352 10.19 -19.69 17.61
CA LEU A 352 10.10 -20.88 16.76
C LEU A 352 9.30 -22.00 17.43
N LYS A 353 9.49 -22.23 18.72
CA LYS A 353 8.67 -23.18 19.48
C LYS A 353 7.21 -22.77 19.54
N MET A 354 6.94 -21.50 19.78
CA MET A 354 5.58 -20.97 19.78
C MET A 354 4.90 -21.22 18.42
N LEU A 355 5.57 -20.93 17.30
CA LEU A 355 5.02 -21.18 15.97
C LEU A 355 4.76 -22.68 15.75
N ASN A 356 5.72 -23.54 16.12
CA ASN A 356 5.57 -24.99 16.01
C ASN A 356 4.38 -25.51 16.82
N HIS A 357 4.24 -25.09 18.08
CA HIS A 357 3.10 -25.44 18.93
C HIS A 357 1.75 -24.99 18.39
N LYS A 358 1.73 -23.94 17.58
CA LYS A 358 0.53 -23.40 16.91
C LYS A 358 0.27 -24.01 15.55
N GLU A 359 0.93 -25.10 15.20
CA GLU A 359 0.81 -25.80 13.91
C GLU A 359 1.17 -24.89 12.73
N LEU A 360 2.07 -23.93 12.95
CA LEU A 360 2.56 -23.02 11.93
C LEU A 360 3.99 -23.39 11.52
N GLY A 361 4.24 -23.36 10.22
CA GLY A 361 5.58 -23.40 9.68
C GLY A 361 6.30 -22.07 9.85
N PHE A 362 7.60 -22.07 9.67
CA PHE A 362 8.41 -20.86 9.69
C PHE A 362 9.49 -20.86 8.62
N LEU A 363 9.85 -19.66 8.19
CA LEU A 363 10.94 -19.39 7.27
C LEU A 363 11.61 -18.09 7.70
N MET A 364 12.83 -18.21 8.22
CA MET A 364 13.54 -17.06 8.80
C MET A 364 15.02 -17.08 8.44
N SER A 365 15.63 -15.88 8.35
CA SER A 365 17.09 -15.79 8.19
C SER A 365 17.83 -16.30 9.43
N GLN A 366 18.87 -17.07 9.22
CA GLN A 366 19.79 -17.55 10.25
C GLN A 366 21.12 -16.82 10.17
N LYS A 367 21.67 -16.43 11.32
CA LYS A 367 22.98 -15.79 11.37
C LYS A 367 24.07 -16.79 10.98
N VAL A 368 24.85 -16.46 9.96
CA VAL A 368 25.97 -17.33 9.51
C VAL A 368 27.16 -17.35 10.48
N THR A 369 27.32 -16.31 11.30
CA THR A 369 28.31 -16.28 12.36
C THR A 369 27.78 -17.04 13.59
N GLY A 370 28.55 -17.97 14.13
CA GLY A 370 28.14 -18.76 15.31
C GLY A 370 27.43 -20.08 14.99
N LEU A 371 27.54 -20.56 13.74
CA LEU A 371 27.01 -21.87 13.34
C LEU A 371 27.81 -23.08 13.86
N GLY A 372 28.92 -22.84 14.52
CA GLY A 372 29.88 -23.88 14.89
C GLY A 372 30.85 -24.23 13.74
N GLU A 373 31.97 -24.84 14.09
CA GLU A 373 33.07 -25.06 13.13
C GLU A 373 32.66 -26.01 11.99
N LYS A 374 32.00 -27.12 12.33
CA LYS A 374 31.57 -28.15 11.35
C LYS A 374 30.62 -27.58 10.28
N LEU A 375 29.62 -26.80 10.69
CA LEU A 375 28.68 -26.19 9.76
C LEU A 375 29.32 -25.02 8.97
N THR A 376 30.22 -24.27 9.60
CA THR A 376 30.94 -23.19 8.92
C THR A 376 31.86 -23.76 7.82
N LYS A 377 32.61 -24.84 8.09
CA LYS A 377 33.39 -25.54 7.07
C LYS A 377 32.52 -26.03 5.91
N ARG A 378 31.41 -26.68 6.24
CA ARG A 378 30.44 -27.15 5.24
C ARG A 378 29.88 -26.01 4.41
N MET A 379 29.49 -24.89 5.03
CA MET A 379 28.97 -23.70 4.32
C MET A 379 29.99 -23.10 3.35
N LEU A 380 31.28 -23.13 3.71
CA LEU A 380 32.34 -22.57 2.87
C LEU A 380 32.77 -23.50 1.73
N ASP A 381 32.39 -24.76 1.76
CA ASP A 381 32.70 -25.74 0.72
C ASP A 381 31.79 -25.57 -0.49
N GLN A 382 32.30 -24.89 -1.52
CA GLN A 382 31.58 -24.59 -2.75
C GLN A 382 31.25 -25.83 -3.60
N SER A 383 31.97 -26.96 -3.36
CA SER A 383 31.67 -28.21 -4.09
C SER A 383 30.34 -28.87 -3.72
N LEU A 384 29.77 -28.44 -2.58
CA LEU A 384 28.49 -28.93 -2.06
C LEU A 384 27.27 -28.08 -2.50
N TYR A 385 27.48 -27.10 -3.39
CA TYR A 385 26.45 -26.17 -3.81
C TYR A 385 25.91 -26.49 -5.20
N ASP A 386 24.59 -26.60 -5.31
CA ASP A 386 23.87 -26.66 -6.56
C ASP A 386 23.48 -25.24 -7.05
N TRP A 387 23.27 -25.07 -8.34
CA TRP A 387 22.73 -23.82 -8.88
C TRP A 387 21.22 -23.72 -8.64
N PHE A 388 20.73 -22.52 -8.31
CA PHE A 388 19.29 -22.28 -8.31
C PHE A 388 18.68 -22.42 -9.70
N ASP A 389 19.43 -21.98 -10.71
CA ASP A 389 19.11 -22.10 -12.12
C ASP A 389 20.43 -22.12 -12.90
N GLU A 390 20.70 -23.21 -13.62
CA GLU A 390 21.92 -23.36 -14.40
C GLU A 390 22.00 -22.40 -15.58
N GLN A 391 20.83 -21.99 -16.11
CA GLN A 391 20.74 -21.03 -17.21
C GLN A 391 20.87 -19.59 -16.72
N ASN A 392 20.53 -19.32 -15.46
CA ASN A 392 20.64 -18.01 -14.85
C ASN A 392 21.50 -18.02 -13.58
N THR A 393 22.79 -18.13 -13.76
CA THR A 393 23.78 -18.19 -12.67
C THR A 393 23.80 -16.95 -11.76
N GLN A 394 23.17 -15.84 -12.16
CA GLN A 394 23.04 -14.64 -11.33
C GLN A 394 22.14 -14.87 -10.10
N LEU A 395 21.24 -15.86 -10.12
CA LEU A 395 20.44 -16.26 -8.98
C LEU A 395 21.28 -16.85 -7.84
N GLY A 396 22.49 -17.32 -8.14
CA GLY A 396 23.42 -17.89 -7.16
C GLY A 396 23.26 -19.38 -6.97
N ARG A 397 23.81 -19.89 -5.86
CA ARG A 397 23.86 -21.29 -5.51
C ARG A 397 23.28 -21.56 -4.14
N TYR A 398 22.88 -22.80 -3.88
CA TYR A 398 22.35 -23.22 -2.59
C TYR A 398 22.93 -24.56 -2.14
N GLN A 399 22.88 -24.82 -0.83
CA GLN A 399 23.19 -26.10 -0.21
C GLN A 399 22.17 -26.36 0.90
N VAL A 400 21.69 -27.60 1.00
CA VAL A 400 20.67 -27.99 1.99
C VAL A 400 21.29 -28.85 3.08
N VAL A 401 20.91 -28.58 4.31
CA VAL A 401 21.18 -29.41 5.48
C VAL A 401 19.84 -29.79 6.10
N ASN A 402 19.39 -31.00 5.82
CA ASN A 402 18.16 -31.54 6.40
C ASN A 402 18.38 -31.97 7.84
N ASN A 403 17.29 -32.02 8.62
CA ASN A 403 17.27 -32.49 10.01
C ASN A 403 18.31 -31.77 10.89
N TRP A 404 18.51 -30.48 10.64
CA TRP A 404 19.37 -29.66 11.48
C TRP A 404 18.61 -29.26 12.74
N GLN A 405 19.24 -29.55 13.91
CA GLN A 405 18.68 -29.14 15.18
C GLN A 405 19.18 -27.75 15.58
N LYS A 406 18.24 -26.84 15.67
CA LYS A 406 18.49 -25.53 16.26
C LYS A 406 18.33 -25.60 17.78
N ASN A 407 19.44 -25.63 18.47
CA ASN A 407 19.46 -25.56 19.92
C ASN A 407 19.20 -24.15 20.45
N SER A 408 18.42 -24.03 21.50
CA SER A 408 18.13 -22.77 22.19
C SER A 408 17.86 -23.05 23.67
N SER A 409 17.79 -21.99 24.50
CA SER A 409 17.35 -22.10 25.90
C SER A 409 15.94 -22.68 26.05
N ALA A 410 15.11 -22.55 25.01
CA ALA A 410 13.77 -23.14 24.98
C ALA A 410 13.78 -24.64 24.53
N GLY A 411 14.94 -25.24 24.23
CA GLY A 411 15.12 -26.59 23.72
C GLY A 411 15.48 -26.64 22.22
N ALA A 412 15.63 -27.87 21.70
CA ALA A 412 15.96 -28.11 20.30
C ALA A 412 14.70 -28.11 19.41
N ILE A 413 14.87 -27.63 18.15
CA ILE A 413 13.84 -27.67 17.12
C ILE A 413 14.47 -28.20 15.86
N ASP A 414 13.89 -29.25 15.28
CA ASP A 414 14.30 -29.79 13.99
C ASP A 414 13.82 -28.89 12.86
N CYS A 415 14.72 -28.54 11.96
CA CYS A 415 14.41 -27.71 10.79
C CYS A 415 15.38 -27.99 9.64
N THR A 416 15.05 -27.52 8.48
CA THR A 416 15.94 -27.50 7.30
C THR A 416 16.73 -26.21 7.29
N LEU A 417 18.05 -26.31 7.14
CA LEU A 417 18.95 -25.17 6.99
C LEU A 417 19.39 -25.09 5.52
N VAL A 418 19.11 -23.95 4.87
CA VAL A 418 19.49 -23.69 3.50
C VAL A 418 20.57 -22.61 3.50
N PHE A 419 21.77 -22.95 3.06
CA PHE A 419 22.82 -21.99 2.76
C PHE A 419 22.63 -21.47 1.34
N THR A 420 22.85 -20.19 1.14
CA THR A 420 22.85 -19.56 -0.18
C THR A 420 24.13 -18.80 -0.40
N PHE A 421 24.62 -18.80 -1.63
CA PHE A 421 25.78 -18.04 -2.05
C PHE A 421 25.53 -17.27 -3.34
N SER A 422 25.96 -16.02 -3.41
CA SER A 422 25.83 -15.19 -4.60
C SER A 422 27.04 -14.28 -4.76
N GLU A 423 27.65 -14.27 -5.94
CA GLU A 423 28.78 -13.40 -6.28
C GLU A 423 28.40 -11.91 -6.21
N LYS A 424 27.15 -11.58 -6.60
CA LYS A 424 26.63 -10.20 -6.47
C LYS A 424 26.61 -9.75 -5.01
N ARG A 425 26.15 -10.63 -4.12
CA ARG A 425 26.14 -10.38 -2.68
C ARG A 425 27.56 -10.28 -2.13
N LYS A 426 28.47 -11.18 -2.54
CA LYS A 426 29.88 -11.17 -2.13
C LYS A 426 30.54 -9.82 -2.42
N LYS A 427 30.45 -9.35 -3.66
CA LYS A 427 31.01 -8.04 -4.05
C LYS A 427 30.45 -6.88 -3.22
N ARG A 428 29.15 -6.91 -2.91
CA ARG A 428 28.54 -5.91 -2.05
C ARG A 428 29.03 -5.99 -0.60
N ASP A 429 29.09 -7.19 -0.04
CA ASP A 429 29.48 -7.41 1.34
C ASP A 429 30.97 -7.08 1.54
N GLU A 430 31.85 -7.43 0.58
CA GLU A 430 33.25 -7.06 0.55
C GLU A 430 33.44 -5.53 0.53
N LYS A 431 32.68 -4.83 -0.34
CA LYS A 431 32.74 -3.36 -0.40
C LYS A 431 32.35 -2.72 0.95
N ILE A 432 31.31 -3.26 1.61
CA ILE A 432 30.89 -2.77 2.94
C ILE A 432 32.00 -3.03 3.96
N LEU A 433 32.66 -4.18 3.90
CA LEU A 433 33.72 -4.55 4.81
C LEU A 433 34.96 -3.65 4.63
N GLU A 434 35.30 -3.27 3.39
CA GLU A 434 36.33 -2.30 3.09
C GLU A 434 36.02 -0.92 3.67
N ILE A 435 34.77 -0.42 3.45
CA ILE A 435 34.32 0.85 4.04
C ILE A 435 34.45 0.80 5.58
N TRP A 436 34.11 -0.31 6.22
CA TRP A 436 34.29 -0.45 7.66
C TRP A 436 35.75 -0.42 8.08
N LYS A 437 36.65 -1.03 7.30
CA LYS A 437 38.09 -0.98 7.52
C LYS A 437 38.61 0.47 7.46
N ASP A 438 38.18 1.24 6.46
CA ASP A 438 38.54 2.65 6.31
C ASP A 438 38.04 3.51 7.46
N ILE A 439 36.76 3.26 7.93
CA ILE A 439 36.23 3.94 9.09
C ILE A 439 37.04 3.66 10.35
N VAL A 440 37.48 2.42 10.58
CA VAL A 440 38.33 2.07 11.72
C VAL A 440 39.64 2.82 11.67
N LEU A 441 40.30 2.90 10.49
CA LEU A 441 41.53 3.61 10.31
C LEU A 441 41.37 5.13 10.52
N ALA A 442 40.34 5.72 9.99
CA ALA A 442 40.00 7.13 10.19
C ALA A 442 39.76 7.45 11.68
N LYS A 443 38.98 6.60 12.38
CA LYS A 443 38.69 6.77 13.81
C LYS A 443 39.91 6.51 14.71
N LYS A 444 40.85 5.64 14.29
CA LYS A 444 42.14 5.49 14.93
C LYS A 444 42.95 6.80 14.87
N ALA A 445 43.01 7.43 13.68
CA ALA A 445 43.71 8.70 13.49
C ALA A 445 43.14 9.84 14.36
N GLN A 446 41.82 9.78 14.65
CA GLN A 446 41.08 10.74 15.51
C GLN A 446 41.15 10.40 17.01
N GLY A 447 41.82 9.33 17.42
CA GLY A 447 41.88 8.91 18.82
C GLY A 447 40.56 8.49 19.45
N VAL A 448 39.56 8.05 18.62
CA VAL A 448 38.24 7.70 19.08
C VAL A 448 38.26 6.45 19.96
N LYS A 449 37.53 6.50 21.08
CA LYS A 449 37.35 5.34 21.97
C LYS A 449 36.11 4.53 21.57
N VAL A 450 36.19 3.21 21.68
CA VAL A 450 35.10 2.26 21.41
C VAL A 450 34.64 1.60 22.70
N LYS A 451 33.33 1.71 23.00
CA LYS A 451 32.70 1.05 24.16
C LYS A 451 32.11 -0.34 23.84
N SER A 452 31.91 -0.66 22.57
CA SER A 452 31.32 -1.93 22.14
C SER A 452 31.80 -2.35 20.75
N LYS A 453 32.07 -3.64 20.56
CA LYS A 453 32.44 -4.27 19.29
C LYS A 453 31.33 -5.11 18.68
N ARG A 454 30.04 -4.83 19.03
CA ARG A 454 28.92 -5.73 18.68
C ARG A 454 28.45 -5.64 17.23
N SER A 455 28.60 -4.50 16.58
CA SER A 455 28.01 -4.30 15.23
C SER A 455 28.76 -3.25 14.40
N GLY A 456 28.54 -3.29 13.11
CA GLY A 456 29.08 -2.34 12.14
C GLY A 456 30.64 -2.34 12.12
N TRP A 457 31.22 -1.20 11.78
CA TRP A 457 32.67 -1.02 11.71
C TRP A 457 33.39 -1.32 13.03
N SER A 458 32.73 -1.10 14.18
CA SER A 458 33.36 -1.28 15.50
C SER A 458 33.80 -2.73 15.78
N CYS A 459 33.17 -3.71 15.10
CA CYS A 459 33.56 -5.12 15.26
C CYS A 459 34.94 -5.44 14.66
N LEU A 460 35.44 -4.58 13.76
CA LEU A 460 36.80 -4.69 13.15
C LEU A 460 37.85 -3.96 13.95
N ALA A 461 37.48 -3.17 14.96
CA ALA A 461 38.45 -2.38 15.72
C ALA A 461 39.26 -3.28 16.67
N LYS A 462 40.60 -3.23 16.52
CA LYS A 462 41.52 -3.73 17.52
C LYS A 462 41.73 -2.66 18.58
N THR A 463 41.54 -3.00 19.85
CA THR A 463 41.69 -2.09 21.00
C THR A 463 42.82 -2.54 21.93
N LYS A 464 43.35 -1.62 22.72
CA LYS A 464 44.50 -1.88 23.59
C LYS A 464 44.14 -2.54 24.92
N ASP A 465 42.98 -2.18 25.47
CA ASP A 465 42.55 -2.58 26.82
C ASP A 465 41.09 -3.05 26.84
N ASP A 466 40.58 -3.45 28.04
CA ASP A 466 39.19 -3.90 28.25
C ASP A 466 38.19 -2.75 27.94
N LEU A 467 37.02 -3.11 27.39
CA LEU A 467 36.06 -2.18 26.83
C LEU A 467 35.22 -1.40 27.87
N ARG A 468 35.36 -1.66 29.17
CA ARG A 468 34.46 -1.15 30.23
C ARG A 468 34.38 0.38 30.30
N GLU A 469 35.50 1.06 30.08
CA GLU A 469 35.56 2.54 30.09
C GLU A 469 35.73 3.16 28.70
N GLY A 470 35.69 2.36 27.66
CA GLY A 470 35.99 2.75 26.29
C GLY A 470 37.46 2.67 25.97
N SER A 471 37.83 1.79 25.08
CA SER A 471 39.21 1.54 24.67
C SER A 471 39.61 2.26 23.39
N VAL A 472 40.83 2.76 23.33
CA VAL A 472 41.39 3.42 22.14
C VAL A 472 41.62 2.39 21.02
N ILE A 473 41.24 2.78 19.81
CA ILE A 473 41.46 1.98 18.60
C ILE A 473 42.97 2.00 18.26
N VAL A 474 43.60 0.84 18.23
CA VAL A 474 45.00 0.71 17.83
C VAL A 474 45.16 0.26 16.36
N GLY A 475 44.12 -0.26 15.75
CA GLY A 475 44.14 -0.68 14.36
C GLY A 475 42.94 -1.53 13.98
N VAL A 476 43.04 -2.20 12.86
CA VAL A 476 42.09 -3.21 12.39
C VAL A 476 42.47 -4.56 12.99
N ASP A 477 41.48 -5.33 13.43
CA ASP A 477 41.65 -6.72 13.81
C ASP A 477 41.65 -7.60 12.55
N GLU A 478 42.81 -7.85 11.98
CA GLU A 478 42.97 -8.59 10.72
C GLU A 478 42.38 -10.02 10.83
N LYS A 479 42.44 -10.68 11.99
CA LYS A 479 41.80 -11.99 12.16
C LYS A 479 40.28 -11.94 12.02
N VAL A 480 39.68 -10.91 12.59
CA VAL A 480 38.22 -10.70 12.47
C VAL A 480 37.85 -10.26 11.05
N TYR A 481 38.70 -9.44 10.44
CA TYR A 481 38.48 -9.00 9.06
C TYR A 481 38.48 -10.18 8.08
N GLU A 482 39.53 -11.04 8.11
CA GLU A 482 39.60 -12.22 7.25
C GLU A 482 38.46 -13.23 7.50
N LYS A 483 38.12 -13.45 8.77
CA LYS A 483 36.93 -14.26 9.09
C LYS A 483 35.64 -13.71 8.45
N LYS A 484 35.42 -12.40 8.49
CA LYS A 484 34.23 -11.77 7.89
C LYS A 484 34.29 -11.79 6.37
N LYS A 485 35.48 -11.59 5.80
CA LYS A 485 35.71 -11.65 4.35
C LYS A 485 35.40 -13.03 3.79
N ALA A 486 35.80 -14.09 4.49
CA ALA A 486 35.44 -15.46 4.10
C ALA A 486 33.93 -15.74 4.11
N LEU A 487 33.14 -14.99 4.89
CA LEU A 487 31.69 -15.14 4.97
C LEU A 487 30.93 -14.23 3.97
N CYS A 488 31.64 -13.38 3.21
CA CYS A 488 31.00 -12.52 2.22
C CYS A 488 30.32 -13.35 1.12
N GLY A 489 29.12 -12.97 0.75
CA GLY A 489 28.30 -13.67 -0.24
C GLY A 489 27.43 -14.77 0.28
N TYR A 490 27.66 -15.26 1.50
CA TYR A 490 26.88 -16.32 2.12
C TYR A 490 25.69 -15.78 2.91
N ALA A 491 24.58 -16.53 2.89
CA ALA A 491 23.44 -16.36 3.77
C ALA A 491 22.91 -17.73 4.22
N ALA A 492 22.14 -17.74 5.28
CA ALA A 492 21.49 -18.94 5.78
C ALA A 492 20.01 -18.65 6.09
N ILE A 493 19.16 -19.59 5.72
CA ILE A 493 17.73 -19.56 5.94
C ILE A 493 17.34 -20.84 6.67
N ILE A 494 16.55 -20.74 7.73
CA ILE A 494 15.92 -21.90 8.37
C ILE A 494 14.49 -22.02 7.91
N TYR A 495 14.06 -23.23 7.70
CA TYR A 495 12.71 -23.56 7.26
C TYR A 495 12.19 -24.79 8.01
N LYS A 496 10.93 -24.71 8.39
CA LYS A 496 10.12 -25.87 8.80
C LYS A 496 8.71 -25.65 8.25
N GLY A 497 8.13 -26.67 7.61
CA GLY A 497 6.72 -26.66 7.21
C GLY A 497 5.80 -26.65 8.43
N ALA A 498 4.53 -26.36 8.24
CA ALA A 498 3.54 -26.46 9.30
C ALA A 498 3.39 -27.94 9.73
N PRO A 499 3.64 -28.27 11.00
CA PRO A 499 3.50 -29.64 11.50
C PRO A 499 2.05 -29.98 11.84
N GLU A 500 1.72 -31.26 11.80
CA GLU A 500 0.46 -31.80 12.36
C GLU A 500 0.71 -32.39 13.73
N PHE A 501 -0.30 -32.34 14.61
CA PHE A 501 -0.24 -32.87 15.96
C PHE A 501 -1.35 -33.88 16.16
N LYS A 502 -1.06 -34.91 16.98
CA LYS A 502 -2.03 -35.84 17.53
C LYS A 502 -2.15 -35.64 19.03
N ASN A 503 -3.35 -35.82 19.55
CA ASN A 503 -3.59 -35.90 20.99
C ASN A 503 -3.51 -37.37 21.43
N THR A 504 -2.64 -37.67 22.34
CA THR A 504 -2.52 -39.00 22.98
C THR A 504 -2.94 -38.88 24.44
N VAL A 505 -3.85 -39.73 24.88
CA VAL A 505 -4.26 -39.78 26.28
C VAL A 505 -3.33 -40.73 26.98
N THR A 506 -2.68 -40.30 28.07
CA THR A 506 -1.83 -41.17 28.92
C THR A 506 -2.69 -42.09 29.74
N GLU A 507 -2.08 -43.12 30.33
CA GLU A 507 -2.77 -44.03 31.28
C GLU A 507 -3.32 -43.29 32.49
N GLU A 508 -2.75 -42.13 32.82
CA GLU A 508 -3.17 -41.26 33.93
C GLU A 508 -4.30 -40.28 33.53
N GLY A 509 -4.76 -40.35 32.28
CA GLY A 509 -5.85 -39.50 31.73
C GLY A 509 -5.39 -38.11 31.29
N GLU A 510 -4.10 -37.81 31.27
CA GLU A 510 -3.57 -36.57 30.76
C GLU A 510 -3.54 -36.58 29.22
N ILE A 511 -3.95 -35.47 28.60
CA ILE A 511 -3.87 -35.29 27.14
C ILE A 511 -2.50 -34.70 26.80
N ILE A 512 -1.64 -35.55 26.23
CA ILE A 512 -0.35 -35.10 25.66
C ILE A 512 -0.54 -34.82 24.18
N ARG A 513 -0.12 -33.63 23.75
CA ARG A 513 -0.14 -33.21 22.35
C ARG A 513 1.25 -33.40 21.75
N GLU A 514 1.38 -34.33 20.80
CA GLU A 514 2.64 -34.72 20.18
C GLU A 514 2.64 -34.36 18.67
N GLU A 515 3.75 -33.81 18.20
CA GLU A 515 3.97 -33.58 16.76
C GLU A 515 4.06 -34.95 16.04
N ILE A 516 3.35 -35.07 14.90
CA ILE A 516 3.46 -36.25 14.04
C ILE A 516 4.76 -36.14 13.23
N PRO A 517 5.75 -37.01 13.44
CA PRO A 517 7.01 -36.95 12.75
C PRO A 517 6.83 -36.99 11.21
N GLY A 518 7.46 -36.06 10.48
CA GLY A 518 7.39 -36.01 9.02
C GLY A 518 6.10 -35.45 8.43
N SER A 519 5.15 -34.96 9.24
CA SER A 519 3.91 -34.33 8.76
C SER A 519 4.17 -33.00 8.08
N ALA A 520 5.21 -32.26 8.46
CA ALA A 520 5.57 -30.98 7.90
C ALA A 520 5.97 -31.10 6.40
N LYS A 521 5.19 -30.48 5.52
CA LYS A 521 5.43 -30.53 4.05
C LYS A 521 6.76 -29.87 3.69
N PRO A 522 7.67 -30.55 2.98
CA PRO A 522 8.92 -29.94 2.51
C PRO A 522 8.66 -28.95 1.39
N LEU A 523 9.44 -27.85 1.36
CA LEU A 523 9.54 -26.96 0.21
C LEU A 523 10.86 -27.16 -0.51
N SER A 524 10.88 -26.94 -1.83
CA SER A 524 12.14 -26.92 -2.56
C SER A 524 13.04 -25.76 -2.13
N PRO A 525 14.37 -25.89 -2.20
CA PRO A 525 15.30 -24.82 -1.84
C PRO A 525 15.06 -23.54 -2.64
N GLN A 526 14.66 -23.66 -3.91
CA GLN A 526 14.29 -22.54 -4.77
C GLN A 526 13.07 -21.81 -4.22
N THR A 527 12.04 -22.54 -3.81
CA THR A 527 10.84 -21.98 -3.20
C THR A 527 11.17 -21.31 -1.86
N ILE A 528 12.00 -21.93 -1.03
CA ILE A 528 12.43 -21.36 0.28
C ILE A 528 13.16 -20.02 0.05
N ALA A 529 14.12 -19.98 -0.86
CA ALA A 529 14.85 -18.75 -1.18
C ALA A 529 13.92 -17.69 -1.80
N GLY A 530 13.07 -18.09 -2.73
CA GLY A 530 12.08 -17.20 -3.36
C GLY A 530 11.12 -16.59 -2.35
N CYS A 531 10.56 -17.39 -1.45
CA CYS A 531 9.69 -16.92 -0.37
C CYS A 531 10.42 -15.96 0.58
N TYR A 532 11.68 -16.26 0.93
CA TYR A 532 12.45 -15.35 1.78
C TYR A 532 12.71 -14.00 1.09
N HIS A 533 13.01 -14.00 -0.21
CA HIS A 533 13.17 -12.75 -0.96
C HIS A 533 11.89 -11.89 -1.02
N GLN A 534 10.71 -12.52 -0.92
CA GLN A 534 9.43 -11.81 -0.87
C GLN A 534 9.21 -11.06 0.46
N LEU A 535 10.04 -11.27 1.49
CA LEU A 535 10.03 -10.45 2.71
C LEU A 535 10.17 -8.94 2.40
N ASN A 536 10.81 -8.59 1.30
CA ASN A 536 10.85 -7.23 0.80
C ASN A 536 9.45 -6.60 0.56
N GLN A 537 8.39 -7.40 0.40
CA GLN A 537 7.02 -6.89 0.23
C GLN A 537 6.51 -6.20 1.51
N ILE A 538 6.79 -6.74 2.70
CA ILE A 538 6.37 -6.10 3.95
C ILE A 538 7.19 -4.83 4.22
N GLU A 539 8.49 -4.84 3.89
CA GLU A 539 9.32 -3.63 3.93
C GLU A 539 8.78 -2.54 2.98
N GLN A 540 8.30 -2.93 1.79
CA GLN A 540 7.62 -2.02 0.87
C GLN A 540 6.33 -1.49 1.45
N CYS A 541 5.52 -2.30 2.15
CA CYS A 541 4.31 -1.85 2.82
C CYS A 541 4.63 -0.77 3.85
N PHE A 542 5.62 -0.98 4.70
CA PHE A 542 6.06 0.03 5.67
C PHE A 542 6.60 1.30 5.01
N ARG A 543 7.38 1.16 3.93
CA ARG A 543 7.86 2.30 3.17
C ARG A 543 6.70 3.11 2.60
N ILE A 544 5.71 2.44 1.98
CA ILE A 544 4.51 3.11 1.46
C ILE A 544 3.79 3.85 2.58
N MET A 545 3.53 3.20 3.70
CA MET A 545 2.86 3.82 4.84
C MET A 545 3.60 5.06 5.34
N LYS A 546 4.92 4.97 5.51
CA LYS A 546 5.76 6.05 6.05
C LYS A 546 5.96 7.21 5.08
N THR A 547 6.11 6.93 3.78
CA THR A 547 6.51 7.95 2.79
C THR A 547 5.37 8.42 1.90
N ASN A 548 4.41 7.56 1.58
CA ASN A 548 3.34 7.87 0.64
C ASN A 548 2.00 8.13 1.32
N LEU A 549 1.75 7.56 2.50
CA LEU A 549 0.47 7.67 3.21
C LEU A 549 0.53 8.56 4.46
N GLY A 550 1.69 9.14 4.77
CA GLY A 550 1.83 10.04 5.91
C GLY A 550 1.53 9.37 7.25
N LEU A 551 1.96 8.10 7.44
CA LEU A 551 1.90 7.45 8.75
C LEU A 551 2.69 8.26 9.79
N ARG A 552 3.71 8.99 9.36
CA ARG A 552 4.53 9.87 10.18
C ARG A 552 4.83 11.20 9.47
N PRO A 553 5.03 12.30 10.20
CA PRO A 553 4.82 12.44 11.64
C PRO A 553 3.34 12.30 12.03
N MET A 554 3.07 11.81 13.26
CA MET A 554 1.70 11.72 13.76
C MET A 554 1.30 13.04 14.41
N TYR A 555 0.13 13.56 14.02
CA TYR A 555 -0.46 14.80 14.55
C TYR A 555 -1.64 14.55 15.50
N VAL A 556 -1.93 13.29 15.81
CA VAL A 556 -2.96 12.88 16.76
C VAL A 556 -2.33 12.45 18.09
N TRP A 557 -3.02 12.71 19.20
CA TRP A 557 -2.45 12.60 20.53
C TRP A 557 -3.07 11.48 21.37
N ASN A 558 -4.39 11.38 21.31
CA ASN A 558 -5.15 10.39 22.03
C ASN A 558 -4.81 8.98 21.51
N SER A 559 -4.67 7.99 22.39
CA SER A 559 -4.31 6.63 22.06
C SER A 559 -5.28 5.98 21.06
N GLU A 560 -6.59 6.26 21.17
CA GLU A 560 -7.59 5.76 20.23
C GLU A 560 -7.47 6.43 18.86
N HIS A 561 -7.27 7.75 18.82
CA HIS A 561 -7.03 8.46 17.56
C HIS A 561 -5.73 8.00 16.89
N VAL A 562 -4.68 7.69 17.65
CA VAL A 562 -3.45 7.09 17.13
C VAL A 562 -3.73 5.74 16.47
N LYS A 563 -4.43 4.84 17.15
CA LYS A 563 -4.82 3.53 16.59
C LYS A 563 -5.75 3.70 15.38
N GLY A 564 -6.71 4.64 15.46
CA GLY A 564 -7.61 4.99 14.35
C GLY A 564 -6.86 5.53 13.14
N HIS A 565 -5.91 6.44 13.33
CA HIS A 565 -5.04 6.95 12.27
C HIS A 565 -4.26 5.82 11.57
N ILE A 566 -3.68 4.91 12.36
CA ILE A 566 -2.99 3.72 11.81
C ILE A 566 -3.98 2.85 11.03
N THR A 567 -5.20 2.62 11.55
CA THR A 567 -6.24 1.87 10.85
C THR A 567 -6.58 2.49 9.50
N VAL A 568 -6.77 3.81 9.43
CA VAL A 568 -7.00 4.55 8.18
C VAL A 568 -5.82 4.40 7.21
N CYS A 569 -4.57 4.47 7.70
CA CYS A 569 -3.39 4.24 6.87
C CYS A 569 -3.31 2.79 6.32
N ILE A 570 -3.73 1.79 7.11
CA ILE A 570 -3.80 0.39 6.66
C ILE A 570 -4.90 0.22 5.59
N LEU A 571 -6.08 0.82 5.77
CA LEU A 571 -7.14 0.80 4.75
C LEU A 571 -6.65 1.47 3.45
N ALA A 572 -5.96 2.60 3.56
CA ALA A 572 -5.34 3.27 2.42
C ALA A 572 -4.28 2.38 1.73
N LEU A 573 -3.46 1.66 2.50
CA LEU A 573 -2.49 0.70 1.98
C LEU A 573 -3.19 -0.44 1.22
N MET A 574 -4.28 -0.99 1.74
CA MET A 574 -5.07 -2.02 1.06
C MET A 574 -5.61 -1.53 -0.29
N LEU A 575 -6.15 -0.31 -0.33
CA LEU A 575 -6.68 0.30 -1.55
C LEU A 575 -5.58 0.53 -2.60
N ILE A 576 -4.41 1.04 -2.20
CA ILE A 576 -3.26 1.19 -3.11
C ILE A 576 -2.81 -0.17 -3.66
N ARG A 577 -2.67 -1.18 -2.79
CA ARG A 577 -2.28 -2.53 -3.21
C ARG A 577 -3.30 -3.12 -4.18
N LEU A 578 -4.59 -2.89 -3.96
CA LEU A 578 -5.64 -3.35 -4.86
C LEU A 578 -5.55 -2.67 -6.23
N ILE A 579 -5.32 -1.37 -6.28
CA ILE A 579 -5.08 -0.64 -7.53
C ILE A 579 -3.85 -1.21 -8.25
N GLN A 580 -2.71 -1.40 -7.52
CA GLN A 580 -1.50 -1.98 -8.10
C GLN A 580 -1.72 -3.39 -8.66
N PHE A 581 -2.44 -4.23 -7.92
CA PHE A 581 -2.75 -5.60 -8.33
C PHE A 581 -3.58 -5.63 -9.61
N ARG A 582 -4.65 -4.84 -9.66
CA ARG A 582 -5.52 -4.73 -10.85
C ARG A 582 -4.79 -4.14 -12.06
N LEU A 583 -3.97 -3.09 -11.86
CA LEU A 583 -3.14 -2.53 -12.93
C LEU A 583 -2.12 -3.54 -13.47
N LYS A 584 -1.49 -4.32 -12.58
CA LYS A 584 -0.56 -5.38 -12.98
C LYS A 584 -1.27 -6.44 -13.81
N ASN A 585 -2.45 -6.89 -13.40
CA ASN A 585 -3.25 -7.88 -14.13
C ASN A 585 -3.78 -7.35 -15.48
N ALA A 586 -4.00 -6.04 -15.57
CA ALA A 586 -4.35 -5.37 -16.83
C ALA A 586 -3.14 -5.09 -17.75
N GLY A 587 -1.94 -5.55 -17.40
CA GLY A 587 -0.72 -5.35 -18.21
C GLY A 587 -0.15 -3.91 -18.16
N ALA A 588 -0.62 -3.07 -17.25
CA ALA A 588 -0.22 -1.66 -17.10
C ALA A 588 0.32 -1.37 -15.68
N PRO A 589 1.40 -2.04 -15.23
CA PRO A 589 1.90 -1.88 -13.87
C PRO A 589 2.38 -0.45 -13.61
N MET A 590 1.98 0.11 -12.46
CA MET A 590 2.39 1.44 -12.01
C MET A 590 3.03 1.39 -10.62
N SER A 591 3.99 2.28 -10.40
CA SER A 591 4.54 2.51 -9.07
C SER A 591 3.51 3.21 -8.16
N VAL A 592 3.65 3.05 -6.84
CA VAL A 592 2.80 3.76 -5.86
C VAL A 592 2.88 5.28 -6.07
N TYR A 593 4.08 5.80 -6.33
CA TYR A 593 4.25 7.23 -6.61
C TYR A 593 3.42 7.71 -7.81
N GLN A 594 3.42 6.95 -8.92
CA GLN A 594 2.61 7.29 -10.10
C GLN A 594 1.12 7.24 -9.80
N ILE A 595 0.65 6.24 -9.04
CA ILE A 595 -0.76 6.11 -8.62
C ILE A 595 -1.16 7.31 -7.76
N CYS A 596 -0.43 7.57 -6.67
CA CYS A 596 -0.71 8.69 -5.76
C CYS A 596 -0.72 10.03 -6.49
N ARG A 597 0.29 10.27 -7.36
CA ARG A 597 0.38 11.48 -8.15
C ARG A 597 -0.79 11.62 -9.10
N SER A 598 -1.16 10.55 -9.82
CA SER A 598 -2.26 10.60 -10.79
C SER A 598 -3.60 10.87 -10.13
N LEU A 599 -3.84 10.31 -8.93
CA LEU A 599 -5.06 10.55 -8.15
C LEU A 599 -5.08 11.98 -7.57
N ARG A 600 -3.95 12.49 -7.09
CA ARG A 600 -3.82 13.86 -6.59
C ARG A 600 -4.06 14.90 -7.66
N ASP A 601 -3.48 14.67 -8.86
CA ASP A 601 -3.54 15.58 -10.00
C ASP A 601 -4.84 15.38 -10.84
N ALA A 602 -5.80 14.59 -10.33
CA ALA A 602 -7.10 14.35 -10.96
C ALA A 602 -8.09 15.44 -10.55
N GLU A 603 -8.25 16.45 -11.43
CA GLU A 603 -9.02 17.65 -11.20
C GLU A 603 -9.97 17.95 -12.36
N VAL A 604 -11.08 18.62 -12.06
CA VAL A 604 -12.03 19.16 -13.01
C VAL A 604 -12.20 20.67 -12.81
N VAL A 605 -12.27 21.41 -13.88
CA VAL A 605 -12.71 22.82 -13.89
C VAL A 605 -14.21 22.84 -14.02
N ILE A 606 -14.86 23.69 -13.27
CA ILE A 606 -16.32 23.85 -13.23
C ILE A 606 -16.70 25.22 -13.72
N TRP A 607 -17.70 25.33 -14.59
CA TRP A 607 -18.28 26.60 -15.04
C TRP A 607 -19.76 26.46 -15.38
N LYS A 608 -20.45 27.59 -15.53
CA LYS A 608 -21.80 27.63 -16.10
C LYS A 608 -21.74 27.99 -17.59
N ASP A 609 -22.51 27.29 -18.40
CA ASP A 609 -22.66 27.65 -19.79
C ASP A 609 -23.62 28.85 -19.98
N SER A 610 -23.81 29.30 -21.23
CA SER A 610 -24.71 30.39 -21.56
C SER A 610 -26.18 30.18 -21.21
N LYS A 611 -26.57 28.93 -20.88
CA LYS A 611 -27.90 28.55 -20.44
C LYS A 611 -27.99 28.39 -18.92
N GLY A 612 -26.90 28.61 -18.19
CA GLY A 612 -26.80 28.43 -16.75
C GLY A 612 -26.62 26.97 -16.32
N GLU A 613 -26.37 26.03 -17.27
CA GLU A 613 -26.09 24.63 -16.95
C GLU A 613 -24.64 24.48 -16.43
N LEU A 614 -24.48 23.74 -15.32
CA LEU A 614 -23.17 23.48 -14.74
C LEU A 614 -22.42 22.41 -15.53
N LEU A 615 -21.23 22.74 -15.99
CA LEU A 615 -20.37 21.89 -16.77
C LEU A 615 -19.05 21.61 -16.03
N ALA A 616 -18.49 20.41 -16.23
CA ALA A 616 -17.21 19.99 -15.69
C ALA A 616 -16.29 19.46 -16.80
N HIS A 617 -15.02 19.86 -16.78
CA HIS A 617 -14.00 19.38 -17.73
C HIS A 617 -12.73 18.96 -16.97
N PRO A 618 -12.16 17.77 -17.22
CA PRO A 618 -10.95 17.35 -16.53
C PRO A 618 -9.76 18.24 -16.92
N THR A 619 -9.09 18.80 -15.90
CA THR A 619 -7.81 19.47 -16.11
C THR A 619 -6.77 18.42 -16.44
N ARG A 620 -6.10 18.56 -17.56
CA ARG A 620 -5.02 17.67 -17.94
C ARG A 620 -3.73 18.49 -17.95
N LYS A 621 -2.66 17.96 -17.40
CA LYS A 621 -1.35 18.62 -17.35
C LYS A 621 -0.92 19.22 -18.71
N GLY A 622 -1.35 18.58 -19.83
CA GLY A 622 -1.15 19.11 -21.17
C GLY A 622 -1.91 20.41 -21.47
N VAL A 623 -3.02 20.67 -20.77
CA VAL A 623 -3.73 21.96 -20.89
C VAL A 623 -2.93 23.07 -20.20
N GLU A 624 -2.26 22.77 -19.10
CA GLU A 624 -1.40 23.73 -18.40
C GLU A 624 -0.08 23.98 -19.15
N GLU A 625 0.49 22.95 -19.80
CA GLU A 625 1.63 23.09 -20.71
C GLU A 625 1.25 23.83 -21.99
N LEU A 626 0.08 23.58 -22.55
CA LEU A 626 -0.53 24.35 -23.62
C LEU A 626 -0.74 25.82 -23.19
N ARG A 627 -1.13 26.06 -21.94
CA ARG A 627 -1.33 27.40 -21.38
C ARG A 627 0.00 28.15 -21.16
N LYS A 628 1.04 27.46 -20.67
CA LYS A 628 2.40 28.02 -20.48
C LYS A 628 3.13 28.23 -21.80
N GLY A 629 2.81 27.46 -22.83
CA GLY A 629 3.39 27.55 -24.18
C GLY A 629 2.71 28.59 -25.11
N ARG A 630 1.61 29.21 -24.68
CA ARG A 630 0.80 30.12 -25.51
C ARG A 630 1.54 31.32 -26.09
N GLU A 631 2.52 31.84 -25.38
CA GLU A 631 3.26 33.01 -25.83
C GLU A 631 4.30 32.68 -26.91
N ARG A 632 4.57 31.41 -27.23
CA ARG A 632 5.68 30.98 -28.09
C ARG A 632 5.45 29.82 -29.05
N MET A 633 4.24 29.21 -29.13
CA MET A 633 4.03 28.02 -29.98
C MET A 633 3.11 28.32 -31.20
N ASP A 634 3.56 27.83 -32.36
CA ASP A 634 2.78 27.79 -33.59
C ASP A 634 1.55 26.86 -33.42
N VAL A 635 0.42 27.22 -34.02
CA VAL A 635 -0.86 26.48 -34.03
C VAL A 635 -0.67 25.04 -34.50
N GLN A 636 0.26 24.77 -35.40
CA GLN A 636 0.58 23.44 -35.91
C GLN A 636 1.18 22.55 -34.79
N LYS A 637 2.10 23.06 -34.00
CA LYS A 637 2.68 22.39 -32.83
C LYS A 637 1.64 22.12 -31.71
N LEU A 638 0.71 23.05 -31.52
CA LEU A 638 -0.40 22.86 -30.57
C LEU A 638 -1.34 21.74 -31.02
N ILE A 639 -1.61 21.59 -32.31
CA ILE A 639 -2.41 20.51 -32.90
C ILE A 639 -1.69 19.16 -32.75
N GLU A 640 -0.39 19.11 -32.99
CA GLU A 640 0.43 17.90 -32.83
C GLU A 640 0.47 17.47 -31.35
N LEU A 641 0.69 18.40 -30.42
CA LEU A 641 0.68 18.14 -28.99
C LEU A 641 -0.71 17.65 -28.51
N ALA A 642 -1.80 18.25 -29.01
CA ALA A 642 -3.16 17.82 -28.72
C ALA A 642 -3.49 16.43 -29.31
N ARG A 643 -2.88 16.05 -30.44
CA ARG A 643 -2.97 14.70 -31.01
C ARG A 643 -2.21 13.66 -30.19
N ASP A 644 -1.01 13.98 -29.73
CA ASP A 644 -0.18 13.10 -28.91
C ASP A 644 -0.79 12.91 -27.52
N LEU A 645 -1.41 13.94 -26.96
CA LEU A 645 -2.17 13.86 -25.71
C LEU A 645 -3.43 12.97 -25.80
N LYS A 646 -3.95 12.70 -27.03
CA LYS A 646 -5.08 11.81 -27.26
C LYS A 646 -4.70 10.34 -27.52
N LYS A 647 -3.46 10.05 -27.87
CA LYS A 647 -3.03 8.72 -28.35
C LYS A 647 -2.76 7.71 -27.24
N GLU A 648 -2.33 8.15 -26.07
CA GLU A 648 -2.02 7.26 -24.95
C GLU A 648 -3.02 7.43 -23.81
N PRO A 649 -3.54 6.33 -23.23
CA PRO A 649 -4.33 6.43 -22.01
C PRO A 649 -3.46 7.03 -20.91
N LYS A 650 -3.92 8.11 -20.29
CA LYS A 650 -3.22 8.70 -19.15
C LYS A 650 -3.26 7.75 -17.96
N PRO A 651 -2.29 7.81 -17.04
CA PRO A 651 -2.29 6.97 -15.84
C PRO A 651 -3.62 7.01 -15.06
N ILE A 652 -4.25 8.18 -14.96
CA ILE A 652 -5.56 8.30 -14.30
C ILE A 652 -6.67 7.56 -15.04
N ASP A 653 -6.63 7.54 -16.39
CA ASP A 653 -7.63 6.83 -17.20
C ASP A 653 -7.59 5.32 -16.92
N LEU A 654 -6.38 4.75 -16.84
CA LEU A 654 -6.16 3.35 -16.49
C LEU A 654 -6.58 3.04 -15.05
N ILE A 655 -6.27 3.93 -14.10
CA ILE A 655 -6.70 3.79 -12.71
C ILE A 655 -8.23 3.78 -12.63
N MET A 656 -8.92 4.71 -13.30
CA MET A 656 -10.38 4.74 -13.33
C MET A 656 -10.96 3.45 -13.90
N GLN A 657 -10.42 2.97 -15.04
CA GLN A 657 -10.88 1.73 -15.68
C GLN A 657 -10.73 0.51 -14.76
N VAL A 658 -9.56 0.32 -14.13
CA VAL A 658 -9.37 -0.82 -13.22
C VAL A 658 -10.18 -0.70 -11.94
N CYS A 659 -10.62 0.49 -11.58
CA CYS A 659 -11.57 0.74 -10.48
C CYS A 659 -13.04 0.62 -10.91
N GLY A 660 -13.32 0.31 -12.19
CA GLY A 660 -14.68 0.16 -12.71
C GLY A 660 -15.39 1.47 -13.04
N LEU A 661 -14.63 2.55 -13.27
CA LEU A 661 -15.14 3.86 -13.65
C LEU A 661 -14.80 4.21 -15.10
N SER A 662 -15.57 5.12 -15.68
CA SER A 662 -15.30 5.64 -17.02
C SER A 662 -14.30 6.81 -16.98
N PRO A 663 -13.20 6.75 -17.76
CA PRO A 663 -12.25 7.86 -17.87
C PRO A 663 -12.90 9.15 -18.32
N LEU A 664 -12.55 10.27 -17.70
CA LEU A 664 -13.05 11.59 -18.09
C LEU A 664 -12.21 12.14 -19.25
N LYS A 665 -12.84 12.29 -20.42
CA LYS A 665 -12.15 12.70 -21.68
C LYS A 665 -12.70 13.97 -22.33
N GLY A 666 -13.81 14.50 -21.84
CA GLY A 666 -14.50 15.64 -22.44
C GLY A 666 -15.21 16.49 -21.40
N THR A 667 -16.13 17.35 -21.87
CA THR A 667 -17.00 18.15 -21.01
C THR A 667 -18.22 17.33 -20.61
N TYR A 668 -18.62 17.44 -19.38
CA TYR A 668 -19.68 16.65 -18.76
C TYR A 668 -20.69 17.57 -18.08
N SER A 669 -21.97 17.36 -18.34
CA SER A 669 -23.03 17.82 -17.46
C SER A 669 -23.02 17.03 -16.16
N ARG A 670 -23.73 17.53 -15.12
CA ARG A 670 -23.85 16.83 -13.83
C ARG A 670 -24.28 15.37 -14.00
N LYS A 671 -25.30 15.09 -14.83
CA LYS A 671 -25.82 13.72 -15.04
C LYS A 671 -24.80 12.79 -15.70
N GLU A 672 -24.04 13.29 -16.64
CA GLU A 672 -22.99 12.52 -17.32
C GLU A 672 -21.81 12.26 -16.37
N LEU A 673 -21.40 13.28 -15.61
CA LEU A 673 -20.34 13.18 -14.62
C LEU A 673 -20.69 12.16 -13.51
N GLN A 674 -21.93 12.18 -13.03
CA GLN A 674 -22.45 11.18 -12.07
C GLN A 674 -22.30 9.74 -12.58
N ARG A 675 -22.63 9.49 -13.86
CA ARG A 675 -22.51 8.17 -14.48
C ARG A 675 -21.04 7.77 -14.60
N ALA A 676 -20.18 8.69 -15.04
CA ALA A 676 -18.75 8.40 -15.23
C ALA A 676 -18.05 8.09 -13.90
N LEU A 677 -18.41 8.79 -12.82
CA LEU A 677 -17.83 8.64 -11.48
C LEU A 677 -18.53 7.62 -10.59
N GLY A 678 -19.64 7.03 -11.06
CA GLY A 678 -20.40 6.03 -10.28
C GLY A 678 -21.02 6.59 -8.99
N THR A 679 -21.35 7.89 -8.97
CA THR A 679 -21.87 8.59 -7.80
C THR A 679 -23.21 9.29 -8.09
N LYS A 680 -23.80 9.93 -7.09
CA LYS A 680 -25.01 10.76 -7.23
C LYS A 680 -24.80 12.09 -6.52
N PHE A 681 -25.14 13.18 -7.21
CA PHE A 681 -25.26 14.51 -6.62
C PHE A 681 -26.74 14.89 -6.61
N ALA A 682 -27.26 15.36 -5.49
CA ALA A 682 -28.69 15.72 -5.40
C ALA A 682 -29.02 16.87 -6.36
N ASP A 683 -28.16 17.88 -6.40
CA ASP A 683 -28.27 19.09 -7.20
C ASP A 683 -26.88 19.59 -7.61
N ASP A 684 -26.79 20.73 -8.25
CA ASP A 684 -25.53 21.33 -8.70
C ASP A 684 -24.71 21.85 -7.52
N GLN A 685 -25.35 22.36 -6.48
CA GLN A 685 -24.68 22.81 -5.26
C GLN A 685 -23.98 21.65 -4.56
N THR A 686 -24.62 20.48 -4.43
CA THR A 686 -23.99 19.29 -3.85
C THR A 686 -22.86 18.72 -4.71
N MET A 687 -22.84 19.00 -6.01
CA MET A 687 -21.75 18.59 -6.89
C MET A 687 -20.47 19.40 -6.62
N VAL A 688 -20.59 20.70 -6.41
CA VAL A 688 -19.43 21.60 -6.29
C VAL A 688 -19.12 22.01 -4.85
N GLY A 689 -20.05 21.84 -3.95
CA GLY A 689 -19.97 22.34 -2.58
C GLY A 689 -20.49 23.77 -2.43
N PRO A 690 -20.98 24.16 -1.23
CA PRO A 690 -21.63 25.47 -1.02
C PRO A 690 -20.73 26.67 -1.32
N LEU A 691 -19.47 26.66 -0.88
CA LEU A 691 -18.54 27.77 -1.08
C LEU A 691 -18.22 28.01 -2.56
N VAL A 692 -18.02 26.92 -3.31
CA VAL A 692 -17.78 27.01 -4.76
C VAL A 692 -19.08 27.41 -5.48
N TRP A 693 -20.24 26.94 -5.00
CA TRP A 693 -21.53 27.34 -5.56
C TRP A 693 -21.78 28.86 -5.45
N GLU A 694 -21.49 29.43 -4.29
CA GLU A 694 -21.58 30.87 -4.06
C GLU A 694 -20.67 31.69 -4.99
N SER A 695 -19.47 31.19 -5.29
CA SER A 695 -18.56 31.86 -6.22
C SER A 695 -19.00 31.78 -7.69
N LEU A 696 -19.92 30.88 -8.03
CA LEU A 696 -20.48 30.70 -9.38
C LEU A 696 -21.82 31.44 -9.58
N LEU A 697 -22.44 31.96 -8.52
CA LEU A 697 -23.65 32.78 -8.58
C LEU A 697 -23.36 34.19 -8.99
#